data_052cb59c3d9e6527c5386399a5f597b3
#
_entry.id   052cb59c3d9e6527c5386399a5f597b3
#
_cell.length_a   1.000
_cell.length_b   1.000
_cell.length_c   1.000
_cell.angle_alpha   90.00
_cell.angle_beta   90.00
_cell.angle_gamma   90.00
#
_symmetry.space_group_name_H-M   'P 1'
#
loop_
_entity.id
_entity.type
_entity.pdbx_description
1 polymer ?
#
loop_
_entity_poly.entity_id
_entity_poly.type
_entity_poly.pdbx_seq_one_letter_code
_entity_poly.pdbx_strand_id
1 'polypeptide(L)'
;VPYRPTDHLIANKEETDMRRTAVLAGMLALTTPAMAQVTRFEVTEDVPAFAGRSFGEVGGYRRITARATISLDPADPRNAVIADLGMAPRNAEGRVEATADVVILRPEELARGSGTLLLDVPNRGRKLAPQLFDDSPQPGANNLRAADDAGTGFLVGRGTTMVWVGWQADIPSAPGQLALTAPVLQGVTGAVREEFVFDHRRNPAPATLAWNIADPAGLSVTVRQVWSDSRQVPEGLSARALDARRIEVSRPAQGFDAGALYEVTYTARDPAVLGMGFAAVRDVVSFLRRDSSATNPLVSSGRPGVHRAIGFGVSQSGRFLRDFLHLGFNEDTSGRIVFDGLMPHVAGARRMATNLRFGQPGRNARHPQDPAWQADTFPFTYAVLEDPVSGRRDGLMLRCRLSSTCPRIMQTDSEHEWWASRASLLVTDPAGHHLDLPPDVRAYMIAGTPHFANPGETLGRIEAAALPKNPMHAGPPMRALLATMEAWLAEGVEPPTSRVPMRAHGTLVPAGVAMPATIPGLPYAGIHTPAAHSDHSVRAPRELGRYPVFVPLLDRDGMAVAGVRALQLVVPRASYTGWNPRAEGFGPAALYPLQGAVVPFAATREVRVASGDPRPSLAERYADDAAYIAAVRSAAEAAVAERLLLPRDAEALAARAAAGRLDQLR
;
A
#
# COMPACT_ATOMS: atom_id res chain seq x y z
N VAL A 1 51.65 14.20 -26.42
CA VAL A 1 52.60 15.31 -26.19
C VAL A 1 51.98 16.15 -25.06
N PRO A 2 52.67 16.26 -23.90
CA PRO A 2 52.17 16.96 -22.74
C PRO A 2 52.68 18.41 -22.70
N TYR A 3 51.95 19.26 -22.01
CA TYR A 3 52.50 20.52 -21.58
C TYR A 3 52.22 20.76 -20.09
N ARG A 4 53.27 20.97 -19.32
CA ARG A 4 53.35 21.36 -17.90
C ARG A 4 54.17 22.68 -17.82
N PRO A 5 54.42 23.28 -16.67
CA PRO A 5 53.85 24.53 -16.15
C PRO A 5 54.94 25.61 -16.01
N THR A 6 54.61 26.79 -15.53
CA THR A 6 55.59 27.69 -14.89
C THR A 6 54.95 28.50 -13.78
N ASP A 7 55.61 28.40 -12.62
CA ASP A 7 55.52 29.26 -11.44
C ASP A 7 55.98 30.67 -11.73
N HIS A 8 55.51 31.66 -10.97
CA HIS A 8 56.41 32.66 -10.31
C HIS A 8 55.68 33.35 -9.13
N LEU A 9 56.27 33.15 -7.96
CA LEU A 9 56.34 33.94 -6.73
C LEU A 9 56.47 35.47 -6.94
N ILE A 10 55.97 36.29 -6.03
CA ILE A 10 56.74 37.02 -4.97
C ILE A 10 55.75 37.82 -4.07
N ALA A 11 56.07 37.78 -2.79
CA ALA A 11 55.46 38.46 -1.66
C ALA A 11 55.66 39.97 -1.64
N ASN A 12 54.77 40.66 -0.89
CA ASN A 12 55.23 41.68 0.08
C ASN A 12 54.20 41.93 1.17
N LYS A 13 54.68 41.97 2.39
CA LYS A 13 54.08 42.41 3.65
C LYS A 13 53.84 43.91 3.64
N GLU A 14 52.80 44.39 4.19
CA GLU A 14 52.75 45.56 5.06
C GLU A 14 51.67 45.43 6.11
N GLU A 15 52.04 45.46 7.37
CA GLU A 15 51.25 45.60 8.57
C GLU A 15 50.63 46.98 8.61
N THR A 16 49.31 47.05 8.86
CA THR A 16 48.71 48.23 9.50
C THR A 16 47.67 47.80 10.49
N ASP A 17 48.03 47.97 11.73
CA ASP A 17 47.27 47.82 12.95
C ASP A 17 46.08 48.80 12.97
N MET A 18 44.83 48.30 12.98
CA MET A 18 43.65 49.07 13.33
C MET A 18 42.70 48.24 14.17
N ARG A 19 42.78 48.43 15.47
CA ARG A 19 41.83 47.95 16.45
C ARG A 19 40.42 48.39 16.05
N ARG A 20 39.60 47.48 15.55
CA ARG A 20 38.13 47.64 15.46
C ARG A 20 37.48 46.76 16.50
N THR A 21 36.97 47.41 17.51
CA THR A 21 36.08 46.87 18.54
C THR A 21 34.90 46.21 17.85
N ALA A 22 34.86 44.86 17.75
CA ALA A 22 33.73 44.12 17.30
C ALA A 22 32.70 44.07 18.46
N VAL A 23 31.67 44.88 18.36
CA VAL A 23 30.44 44.73 19.14
C VAL A 23 29.79 43.43 18.67
N LEU A 24 29.92 42.34 19.41
CA LEU A 24 29.13 41.14 19.27
C LEU A 24 27.69 41.46 19.71
N ALA A 25 26.85 41.89 18.76
CA ALA A 25 25.40 41.83 18.95
C ALA A 25 24.99 40.37 18.89
N GLY A 26 24.93 39.72 20.03
CA GLY A 26 24.32 38.42 20.20
C GLY A 26 22.85 38.54 19.79
N MET A 27 22.51 38.19 18.56
CA MET A 27 21.12 37.78 18.26
C MET A 27 20.81 36.55 19.10
N LEU A 28 20.21 36.75 20.28
CA LEU A 28 19.40 35.72 20.90
C LEU A 28 18.26 35.44 19.91
N ALA A 29 18.42 34.40 19.10
CA ALA A 29 17.30 33.76 18.44
C ALA A 29 16.39 33.30 19.60
N LEU A 30 15.34 34.04 19.88
CA LEU A 30 14.20 33.58 20.67
C LEU A 30 13.64 32.38 19.92
N THR A 31 14.13 31.19 20.29
CA THR A 31 13.48 29.95 19.89
C THR A 31 12.10 29.99 20.54
N THR A 32 11.10 30.47 19.81
CA THR A 32 9.71 30.21 20.18
C THR A 32 9.61 28.70 20.37
N PRO A 33 9.13 28.22 21.53
CA PRO A 33 8.94 26.78 21.72
C PRO A 33 8.07 26.29 20.55
N ALA A 34 8.54 25.25 19.85
CA ALA A 34 7.76 24.64 18.79
C ALA A 34 6.42 24.24 19.39
N MET A 35 5.34 24.95 18.99
CA MET A 35 4.01 24.65 19.50
C MET A 35 3.66 23.23 19.11
N ALA A 36 3.13 22.45 20.07
CA ALA A 36 2.68 21.10 19.81
C ALA A 36 1.69 21.09 18.63
N GLN A 37 1.94 20.23 17.64
CA GLN A 37 1.06 20.13 16.47
C GLN A 37 -0.25 19.41 16.84
N VAL A 38 -0.20 18.45 17.78
CA VAL A 38 -1.39 17.90 18.43
C VAL A 38 -1.74 18.84 19.58
N THR A 39 -2.70 19.72 19.36
CA THR A 39 -3.13 20.73 20.35
C THR A 39 -4.14 20.19 21.34
N ARG A 40 -4.84 19.10 20.99
CA ARG A 40 -5.79 18.41 21.86
C ARG A 40 -5.80 16.92 21.55
N PHE A 41 -5.64 16.11 22.58
CA PHE A 41 -5.81 14.66 22.52
C PHE A 41 -6.87 14.25 23.53
N GLU A 42 -8.04 13.86 23.06
CA GLU A 42 -9.22 13.61 23.89
C GLU A 42 -9.57 12.12 23.85
N VAL A 43 -9.33 11.42 24.95
CA VAL A 43 -9.74 10.03 25.12
C VAL A 43 -11.25 10.00 25.34
N THR A 44 -11.97 9.29 24.48
CA THR A 44 -13.43 9.14 24.54
C THR A 44 -13.87 7.80 25.12
N GLU A 45 -13.00 6.77 25.05
CA GLU A 45 -13.24 5.46 25.62
C GLU A 45 -11.90 4.80 26.00
N ASP A 46 -11.84 4.16 27.14
CA ASP A 46 -10.72 3.31 27.59
C ASP A 46 -11.29 2.08 28.29
N VAL A 47 -11.26 0.93 27.62
CA VAL A 47 -11.88 -0.32 28.05
C VAL A 47 -10.94 -1.50 27.88
N PRO A 48 -11.13 -2.62 28.61
CA PRO A 48 -10.43 -3.86 28.32
C PRO A 48 -10.73 -4.31 26.87
N ALA A 49 -9.68 -4.68 26.16
CA ALA A 49 -9.81 -5.33 24.85
C ALA A 49 -10.07 -6.83 24.99
N PHE A 50 -10.58 -7.46 23.94
CA PHE A 50 -10.73 -8.91 23.84
C PHE A 50 -11.47 -9.55 25.03
N ALA A 51 -12.50 -8.88 25.53
CA ALA A 51 -13.27 -9.28 26.73
C ALA A 51 -12.39 -9.54 27.97
N GLY A 52 -11.24 -8.84 28.08
CA GLY A 52 -10.29 -9.00 29.19
C GLY A 52 -9.36 -10.21 29.08
N ARG A 53 -9.29 -10.87 27.91
CA ARG A 53 -8.37 -12.00 27.69
C ARG A 53 -6.91 -11.59 27.94
N SER A 54 -6.16 -12.48 28.60
CA SER A 54 -4.73 -12.32 28.88
C SER A 54 -3.88 -13.09 27.85
N PHE A 55 -2.68 -12.55 27.54
CA PHE A 55 -1.77 -13.07 26.50
C PHE A 55 -0.39 -13.36 27.09
N GLY A 56 -0.22 -14.53 27.64
CA GLY A 56 1.06 -14.97 28.24
C GLY A 56 1.59 -13.97 29.28
N GLU A 57 2.87 -13.67 29.22
CA GLU A 57 3.53 -12.73 30.15
C GLU A 57 3.17 -11.26 29.92
N VAL A 58 2.64 -10.91 28.73
CA VAL A 58 2.21 -9.55 28.42
C VAL A 58 0.98 -9.14 29.22
N GLY A 59 0.10 -10.09 29.52
CA GLY A 59 -1.14 -9.84 30.26
C GLY A 59 -2.29 -9.34 29.38
N GLY A 60 -3.19 -8.57 29.98
CA GLY A 60 -4.33 -7.98 29.30
C GLY A 60 -3.97 -6.80 28.40
N TYR A 61 -4.94 -6.40 27.57
CA TYR A 61 -4.83 -5.23 26.70
C TYR A 61 -5.96 -4.24 26.95
N ARG A 62 -5.63 -2.95 26.78
CA ARG A 62 -6.60 -1.85 26.79
C ARG A 62 -6.85 -1.39 25.36
N ARG A 63 -8.12 -1.15 25.01
CA ARG A 63 -8.55 -0.49 23.79
C ARG A 63 -8.98 0.92 24.13
N ILE A 64 -8.27 1.89 23.56
CA ILE A 64 -8.50 3.32 23.77
C ILE A 64 -9.02 3.91 22.47
N THR A 65 -10.12 4.65 22.54
CA THR A 65 -10.61 5.48 21.43
C THR A 65 -10.42 6.94 21.80
N ALA A 66 -9.92 7.73 20.87
CA ALA A 66 -9.63 9.13 21.09
C ALA A 66 -9.88 9.97 19.82
N ARG A 67 -9.88 11.29 20.02
CA ARG A 67 -9.80 12.30 18.96
C ARG A 67 -8.58 13.16 19.15
N ALA A 68 -7.83 13.37 18.07
CA ALA A 68 -6.68 14.25 18.03
C ALA A 68 -6.99 15.48 17.17
N THR A 69 -6.85 16.68 17.72
CA THR A 69 -6.86 17.93 16.95
C THR A 69 -5.44 18.27 16.54
N ILE A 70 -5.23 18.38 15.23
CA ILE A 70 -3.96 18.72 14.60
C ILE A 70 -4.06 20.15 14.11
N SER A 71 -3.11 21.01 14.49
CA SER A 71 -3.09 22.42 14.17
C SER A 71 -1.79 22.76 13.46
N LEU A 72 -1.85 23.04 12.15
CA LEU A 72 -0.70 23.23 11.28
C LEU A 72 -0.45 24.72 11.03
N ASP A 73 0.82 25.12 11.11
CA ASP A 73 1.27 26.40 10.58
C ASP A 73 1.51 26.26 9.07
N PRO A 74 0.75 26.96 8.21
CA PRO A 74 0.98 26.91 6.77
C PRO A 74 2.32 27.50 6.31
N ALA A 75 2.97 28.31 7.16
CA ALA A 75 4.28 28.90 6.87
C ALA A 75 5.45 27.96 7.21
N ASP A 76 5.22 26.88 7.97
CA ASP A 76 6.26 25.89 8.25
C ASP A 76 6.62 25.13 6.95
N PRO A 77 7.89 25.14 6.52
CA PRO A 77 8.33 24.47 5.30
C PRO A 77 7.95 22.98 5.23
N ARG A 78 7.83 22.30 6.37
CA ARG A 78 7.43 20.89 6.46
C ARG A 78 5.96 20.67 6.15
N ASN A 79 5.13 21.73 6.26
CA ASN A 79 3.72 21.71 5.92
C ASN A 79 3.45 22.29 4.52
N ALA A 80 4.38 23.06 3.96
CA ALA A 80 4.22 23.73 2.66
C ALA A 80 4.03 22.75 1.48
N VAL A 81 4.40 21.48 1.67
CA VAL A 81 4.17 20.42 0.69
C VAL A 81 2.70 20.01 0.58
N ILE A 82 1.86 20.34 1.56
CA ILE A 82 0.43 20.03 1.56
C ILE A 82 -0.30 20.92 0.55
N ALA A 83 -0.85 20.29 -0.48
CA ALA A 83 -1.58 21.00 -1.51
C ALA A 83 -2.74 21.82 -0.92
N ASP A 84 -2.83 23.09 -1.32
CA ASP A 84 -3.88 24.03 -0.93
C ASP A 84 -3.95 24.38 0.57
N LEU A 85 -2.99 23.98 1.40
CA LEU A 85 -3.00 24.29 2.84
C LEU A 85 -3.09 25.82 3.09
N GLY A 86 -2.38 26.60 2.29
CA GLY A 86 -2.39 28.08 2.41
C GLY A 86 -3.73 28.75 2.12
N MET A 87 -4.64 28.05 1.42
CA MET A 87 -5.99 28.51 1.08
C MET A 87 -7.05 28.08 2.12
N ALA A 88 -6.69 27.19 3.04
CA ALA A 88 -7.62 26.64 4.02
C ALA A 88 -8.04 27.69 5.05
N PRO A 89 -9.25 27.58 5.61
CA PRO A 89 -9.69 28.38 6.75
C PRO A 89 -8.71 28.28 7.91
N ARG A 90 -8.45 29.41 8.58
CA ARG A 90 -7.53 29.50 9.71
C ARG A 90 -8.29 29.78 11.00
N ASN A 91 -7.78 29.23 12.09
CA ASN A 91 -8.24 29.55 13.45
C ASN A 91 -7.72 30.95 13.91
N ALA A 92 -8.03 31.33 15.15
CA ALA A 92 -7.65 32.63 15.70
C ALA A 92 -6.12 32.84 15.76
N GLU A 93 -5.35 31.76 15.85
CA GLU A 93 -3.89 31.77 15.87
C GLU A 93 -3.27 31.73 14.46
N GLY A 94 -4.09 31.83 13.42
CA GLY A 94 -3.65 31.81 12.02
C GLY A 94 -3.29 30.42 11.48
N ARG A 95 -3.63 29.35 12.21
CA ARG A 95 -3.29 27.96 11.90
C ARG A 95 -4.46 27.22 11.24
N VAL A 96 -4.16 26.16 10.51
CA VAL A 96 -5.16 25.31 9.85
C VAL A 96 -5.38 24.06 10.69
N GLU A 97 -6.63 23.73 11.00
CA GLU A 97 -6.97 22.62 11.88
C GLU A 97 -7.64 21.46 11.16
N ALA A 98 -7.35 20.25 11.63
CA ALA A 98 -8.06 19.02 11.30
C ALA A 98 -8.25 18.18 12.56
N THR A 99 -9.26 17.30 12.55
CA THR A 99 -9.49 16.34 13.64
C THR A 99 -9.43 14.93 13.11
N ALA A 100 -8.61 14.09 13.74
CA ALA A 100 -8.44 12.68 13.39
C ALA A 100 -9.04 11.77 14.46
N ASP A 101 -9.77 10.75 14.05
CA ASP A 101 -10.12 9.63 14.93
C ASP A 101 -8.87 8.80 15.22
N VAL A 102 -8.70 8.37 16.46
CA VAL A 102 -7.55 7.55 16.88
C VAL A 102 -8.05 6.34 17.67
N VAL A 103 -7.51 5.17 17.36
CA VAL A 103 -7.67 3.97 18.19
C VAL A 103 -6.29 3.46 18.58
N ILE A 104 -6.14 3.11 19.84
CA ILE A 104 -4.91 2.52 20.39
C ILE A 104 -5.28 1.20 21.06
N LEU A 105 -4.49 0.17 20.77
CA LEU A 105 -4.53 -1.11 21.48
C LEU A 105 -3.15 -1.32 22.10
N ARG A 106 -3.08 -1.27 23.44
CA ARG A 106 -1.83 -1.34 24.20
C ARG A 106 -1.88 -2.36 25.32
N PRO A 107 -0.74 -2.94 25.74
CA PRO A 107 -0.68 -3.69 26.98
C PRO A 107 -1.27 -2.88 28.14
N GLU A 108 -2.01 -3.54 29.01
CA GLU A 108 -2.56 -2.90 30.23
C GLU A 108 -1.44 -2.32 31.06
N GLU A 109 -0.38 -3.11 31.29
CA GLU A 109 0.88 -2.67 31.86
C GLU A 109 1.89 -2.37 30.76
N LEU A 110 2.15 -1.10 30.44
CA LEU A 110 3.06 -0.69 29.36
C LEU A 110 4.48 -1.26 29.51
N ALA A 111 4.93 -1.50 30.74
CA ALA A 111 6.24 -2.08 31.02
C ALA A 111 6.38 -3.54 30.54
N ARG A 112 5.28 -4.25 30.31
CA ARG A 112 5.26 -5.62 29.74
C ARG A 112 5.19 -5.61 28.21
N GLY A 113 5.05 -4.44 27.61
CA GLY A 113 5.07 -4.29 26.16
C GLY A 113 6.47 -4.39 25.57
N SER A 114 6.56 -4.63 24.27
CA SER A 114 7.82 -4.68 23.50
C SER A 114 8.49 -3.30 23.32
N GLY A 115 7.81 -2.22 23.69
CA GLY A 115 8.23 -0.85 23.38
C GLY A 115 8.10 -0.48 21.90
N THR A 116 7.49 -1.34 21.08
CA THR A 116 7.23 -1.10 19.66
C THR A 116 5.80 -0.62 19.45
N LEU A 117 5.67 0.52 18.76
CA LEU A 117 4.42 1.03 18.21
C LEU A 117 4.32 0.56 16.76
N LEU A 118 3.28 -0.19 16.43
CA LEU A 118 2.89 -0.52 15.06
C LEU A 118 1.71 0.37 14.67
N LEU A 119 1.97 1.35 13.80
CA LEU A 119 0.88 2.08 13.16
C LEU A 119 0.37 1.27 11.99
N ASP A 120 -0.87 0.78 12.05
CA ASP A 120 -1.59 0.26 10.89
C ASP A 120 -2.39 1.40 10.26
N VAL A 121 -1.93 1.90 9.12
CA VAL A 121 -2.61 2.98 8.39
C VAL A 121 -3.99 2.47 7.94
N PRO A 122 -5.11 3.02 8.45
CA PRO A 122 -6.43 2.51 8.12
C PRO A 122 -6.71 2.51 6.62
N ASN A 123 -7.15 1.37 6.08
CA ASN A 123 -7.55 1.27 4.69
C ASN A 123 -9.04 1.58 4.56
N ARG A 124 -9.36 2.75 4.04
CA ARG A 124 -10.74 3.27 3.99
C ARG A 124 -11.42 3.22 5.36
N GLY A 125 -10.70 3.66 6.39
CA GLY A 125 -11.14 3.69 7.76
C GLY A 125 -11.09 2.37 8.52
N ARG A 126 -10.71 1.25 7.87
CA ARG A 126 -10.69 -0.09 8.48
C ARG A 126 -9.28 -0.52 8.88
N LYS A 127 -9.20 -1.32 9.92
CA LYS A 127 -7.98 -1.94 10.45
C LYS A 127 -7.69 -3.23 9.70
N LEU A 128 -6.47 -3.40 9.19
CA LEU A 128 -6.08 -4.58 8.42
C LEU A 128 -4.93 -5.39 9.05
N ALA A 129 -4.13 -4.80 9.94
CA ALA A 129 -3.06 -5.53 10.61
C ALA A 129 -3.57 -6.73 11.43
N PRO A 130 -4.66 -6.63 12.24
CA PRO A 130 -5.19 -7.78 12.95
C PRO A 130 -5.66 -8.90 12.01
N GLN A 131 -6.24 -8.54 10.87
CA GLN A 131 -6.69 -9.53 9.88
C GLN A 131 -5.51 -10.24 9.21
N LEU A 132 -4.42 -9.52 8.90
CA LEU A 132 -3.28 -10.09 8.21
C LEU A 132 -2.31 -10.84 9.15
N PHE A 133 -2.00 -10.26 10.31
CA PHE A 133 -1.02 -10.83 11.23
C PHE A 133 -1.61 -11.78 12.28
N ASP A 134 -2.84 -11.52 12.71
CA ASP A 134 -3.50 -12.35 13.74
C ASP A 134 -4.54 -13.31 13.17
N ASP A 135 -4.75 -13.31 11.85
CA ASP A 135 -5.85 -14.06 11.22
C ASP A 135 -7.22 -13.74 11.87
N SER A 136 -7.37 -12.54 12.42
CA SER A 136 -8.56 -12.08 13.10
C SER A 136 -9.74 -12.00 12.11
N PRO A 137 -10.90 -12.57 12.44
CA PRO A 137 -12.05 -12.57 11.54
C PRO A 137 -12.68 -11.17 11.43
N GLN A 138 -13.35 -10.89 10.31
CA GLN A 138 -14.19 -9.69 10.19
C GLN A 138 -15.61 -10.01 10.75
N PRO A 139 -16.27 -9.05 11.45
CA PRO A 139 -15.83 -7.67 11.76
C PRO A 139 -14.92 -7.53 12.98
N GLY A 140 -14.54 -8.61 13.64
CA GLY A 140 -13.75 -8.63 14.88
C GLY A 140 -12.43 -7.88 14.76
N ALA A 141 -11.70 -8.08 13.65
CA ALA A 141 -10.45 -7.36 13.34
C ALA A 141 -10.60 -5.83 13.43
N ASN A 142 -11.79 -5.30 13.15
CA ASN A 142 -12.08 -3.87 13.23
C ASN A 142 -12.56 -3.44 14.63
N ASN A 143 -13.21 -4.33 15.40
CA ASN A 143 -13.83 -4.05 16.69
C ASN A 143 -12.89 -4.23 17.87
N LEU A 144 -12.11 -5.31 17.93
CA LEU A 144 -11.12 -5.64 18.97
C LEU A 144 -11.74 -5.73 20.38
N ARG A 145 -12.99 -6.25 20.50
CA ARG A 145 -13.74 -6.30 21.75
C ARG A 145 -13.96 -7.72 22.28
N ALA A 146 -14.40 -8.64 21.41
CA ALA A 146 -14.65 -10.04 21.79
C ALA A 146 -13.34 -10.81 21.93
N ALA A 147 -13.31 -11.88 22.72
CA ALA A 147 -12.11 -12.70 22.91
C ALA A 147 -11.56 -13.26 21.60
N ASP A 148 -12.44 -13.66 20.67
CA ASP A 148 -12.07 -14.22 19.37
C ASP A 148 -11.55 -13.15 18.38
N ASP A 149 -11.80 -11.87 18.64
CA ASP A 149 -11.27 -10.77 17.82
C ASP A 149 -9.72 -10.73 17.82
N ALA A 150 -9.08 -11.34 18.83
CA ALA A 150 -7.63 -11.47 18.91
C ALA A 150 -7.05 -12.45 17.87
N GLY A 151 -7.87 -13.28 17.23
CA GLY A 151 -7.41 -14.29 16.29
C GLY A 151 -6.31 -15.18 16.88
N THR A 152 -5.18 -15.31 16.18
CA THR A 152 -4.01 -16.10 16.65
C THR A 152 -3.23 -15.43 17.78
N GLY A 153 -3.49 -14.16 18.07
CA GLY A 153 -2.79 -13.39 19.10
C GLY A 153 -1.31 -13.13 18.84
N PHE A 154 -0.87 -13.14 17.58
CA PHE A 154 0.53 -12.94 17.23
C PHE A 154 1.05 -11.56 17.66
N LEU A 155 0.33 -10.47 17.34
CA LEU A 155 0.75 -9.11 17.69
C LEU A 155 0.68 -8.86 19.20
N VAL A 156 -0.43 -9.25 19.83
CA VAL A 156 -0.64 -9.04 21.26
C VAL A 156 0.25 -9.91 22.13
N GLY A 157 0.53 -11.15 21.72
CA GLY A 157 1.47 -12.04 22.42
C GLY A 157 2.94 -11.54 22.38
N ARG A 158 3.25 -10.64 21.46
CA ARG A 158 4.56 -9.96 21.35
C ARG A 158 4.64 -8.65 22.13
N GLY A 159 3.59 -8.24 22.78
CA GLY A 159 3.54 -6.96 23.53
C GLY A 159 3.51 -5.73 22.62
N THR A 160 3.06 -5.85 21.38
CA THR A 160 3.01 -4.75 20.41
C THR A 160 1.92 -3.76 20.78
N THR A 161 2.25 -2.46 20.82
CA THR A 161 1.26 -1.38 20.86
C THR A 161 0.80 -1.06 19.45
N MET A 162 -0.47 -1.29 19.14
CA MET A 162 -1.04 -0.97 17.83
C MET A 162 -1.77 0.37 17.87
N VAL A 163 -1.59 1.17 16.82
CA VAL A 163 -2.22 2.49 16.68
C VAL A 163 -2.84 2.60 15.30
N TRP A 164 -4.02 3.22 15.23
CA TRP A 164 -4.72 3.60 14.01
C TRP A 164 -5.09 5.06 14.09
N VAL A 165 -4.78 5.82 13.05
CA VAL A 165 -5.07 7.25 12.93
C VAL A 165 -5.92 7.47 11.68
N GLY A 166 -7.09 8.05 11.82
CA GLY A 166 -7.92 8.48 10.70
C GLY A 166 -7.17 9.53 9.87
N TRP A 167 -6.82 9.20 8.64
CA TRP A 167 -6.06 10.07 7.74
C TRP A 167 -6.84 10.50 6.50
N GLN A 168 -7.95 9.83 6.23
CA GLN A 168 -8.68 9.94 4.99
C GLN A 168 -9.99 10.73 5.22
N ALA A 169 -10.18 11.81 4.47
CA ALA A 169 -11.33 12.70 4.65
C ALA A 169 -12.49 12.46 3.66
N ASP A 170 -12.31 11.58 2.67
CA ASP A 170 -13.32 11.21 1.68
C ASP A 170 -14.08 9.92 2.01
N ILE A 171 -13.98 9.45 3.26
CA ILE A 171 -14.67 8.24 3.73
C ILE A 171 -16.06 8.61 4.24
N PRO A 172 -17.10 7.85 3.86
CA PRO A 172 -18.40 7.97 4.51
C PRO A 172 -18.30 7.65 6.01
N SER A 173 -18.97 8.47 6.83
CA SER A 173 -19.07 8.18 8.26
C SER A 173 -19.85 6.88 8.48
N ALA A 174 -19.23 5.89 9.13
CA ALA A 174 -19.87 4.63 9.52
C ALA A 174 -19.27 4.11 10.83
N PRO A 175 -20.02 3.35 11.63
CA PRO A 175 -19.52 2.80 12.88
C PRO A 175 -18.24 1.99 12.68
N GLY A 176 -17.22 2.26 13.51
CA GLY A 176 -15.93 1.57 13.47
C GLY A 176 -14.99 2.01 12.34
N GLN A 177 -15.38 2.90 11.45
CA GLN A 177 -14.48 3.52 10.48
C GLN A 177 -13.78 4.75 11.07
N LEU A 178 -12.49 4.87 10.79
CA LEU A 178 -11.64 5.96 11.26
C LEU A 178 -11.44 6.97 10.14
N ALA A 179 -11.81 8.21 10.38
CA ALA A 179 -11.76 9.29 9.40
C ALA A 179 -10.97 10.50 9.89
N LEU A 180 -10.62 11.37 8.95
CA LEU A 180 -10.11 12.71 9.18
C LEU A 180 -11.21 13.71 8.85
N THR A 181 -11.48 14.65 9.74
CA THR A 181 -12.23 15.86 9.40
C THR A 181 -11.22 16.93 8.97
N ALA A 182 -11.10 17.14 7.67
CA ALA A 182 -10.21 18.14 7.08
C ALA A 182 -10.97 19.41 6.71
N PRO A 183 -10.32 20.59 6.68
CA PRO A 183 -10.93 21.82 6.22
C PRO A 183 -11.33 21.74 4.75
N VAL A 184 -12.41 22.42 4.41
CA VAL A 184 -13.00 22.48 3.06
C VAL A 184 -12.78 23.87 2.47
N LEU A 185 -12.33 23.91 1.21
CA LEU A 185 -12.12 25.15 0.47
C LEU A 185 -13.43 25.59 -0.18
N GLN A 186 -14.20 26.41 0.52
CA GLN A 186 -15.50 26.88 0.06
C GLN A 186 -15.40 27.71 -1.24
N GLY A 187 -16.28 27.43 -2.20
CA GLY A 187 -16.35 28.15 -3.47
C GLY A 187 -15.27 27.79 -4.50
N VAL A 188 -14.32 26.92 -4.16
CA VAL A 188 -13.31 26.44 -5.10
C VAL A 188 -13.91 25.38 -6.00
N THR A 189 -13.77 25.56 -7.32
CA THR A 189 -14.26 24.62 -8.34
C THR A 189 -13.11 24.10 -9.20
N GLY A 190 -13.33 22.96 -9.87
CA GLY A 190 -12.34 22.38 -10.78
C GLY A 190 -12.89 21.22 -11.59
N ALA A 191 -12.26 20.94 -12.73
CA ALA A 191 -12.62 19.79 -13.56
C ALA A 191 -12.14 18.49 -12.93
N VAL A 192 -13.02 17.50 -12.86
CA VAL A 192 -12.72 16.16 -12.33
C VAL A 192 -13.12 15.10 -13.35
N ARG A 193 -12.28 14.07 -13.46
CA ARG A 193 -12.52 12.85 -14.24
C ARG A 193 -12.56 11.64 -13.29
N GLU A 194 -13.56 10.80 -13.46
CA GLU A 194 -13.69 9.56 -12.71
C GLU A 194 -14.02 8.39 -13.63
N GLU A 195 -13.46 7.23 -13.29
CA GLU A 195 -13.63 6.01 -14.06
C GLU A 195 -14.55 5.04 -13.33
N PHE A 196 -15.39 4.33 -14.10
CA PHE A 196 -16.27 3.29 -13.61
C PHE A 196 -16.22 2.07 -14.52
N VAL A 197 -16.14 0.90 -13.93
CA VAL A 197 -16.41 -0.39 -14.55
C VAL A 197 -17.55 -1.02 -13.78
N PHE A 198 -18.64 -1.32 -14.48
CA PHE A 198 -19.82 -1.90 -13.85
C PHE A 198 -19.81 -3.41 -14.08
N ASP A 199 -19.36 -4.18 -13.09
CA ASP A 199 -19.30 -5.64 -13.16
C ASP A 199 -20.70 -6.27 -12.96
N HIS A 200 -21.74 -5.65 -13.53
CA HIS A 200 -23.13 -6.11 -13.51
C HIS A 200 -23.90 -5.58 -14.73
N ARG A 201 -25.01 -6.23 -15.02
CA ARG A 201 -25.87 -5.88 -16.19
C ARG A 201 -26.96 -4.85 -15.89
N ARG A 202 -27.06 -4.34 -14.64
CA ARG A 202 -28.07 -3.34 -14.29
C ARG A 202 -27.89 -2.06 -15.11
N ASN A 203 -28.99 -1.59 -15.74
CA ASN A 203 -29.03 -0.33 -16.52
C ASN A 203 -30.33 0.43 -16.19
N PRO A 204 -30.28 1.72 -15.78
CA PRO A 204 -29.08 2.51 -15.55
C PRO A 204 -28.23 2.00 -14.40
N ALA A 205 -26.93 2.23 -14.46
CA ALA A 205 -25.97 1.83 -13.45
C ALA A 205 -25.74 2.97 -12.44
N PRO A 206 -25.95 2.75 -11.12
CA PRO A 206 -25.68 3.77 -10.13
C PRO A 206 -24.18 3.94 -9.87
N ALA A 207 -23.74 5.19 -9.66
CA ALA A 207 -22.38 5.51 -9.27
C ALA A 207 -22.35 6.66 -8.25
N THR A 208 -21.26 6.72 -7.47
CA THR A 208 -21.03 7.81 -6.53
C THR A 208 -19.71 8.48 -6.88
N LEU A 209 -19.78 9.79 -7.08
CA LEU A 209 -18.63 10.65 -7.39
C LEU A 209 -17.81 10.92 -6.12
N ALA A 210 -16.52 11.18 -6.31
CA ALA A 210 -15.62 11.57 -5.23
C ALA A 210 -15.97 12.94 -4.63
N TRP A 211 -16.44 13.86 -5.46
CA TRP A 211 -16.70 15.26 -5.09
C TRP A 211 -18.10 15.71 -5.45
N ASN A 212 -18.56 16.78 -4.79
CA ASN A 212 -19.83 17.39 -5.10
C ASN A 212 -19.80 18.03 -6.49
N ILE A 213 -20.86 17.82 -7.25
CA ILE A 213 -21.08 18.44 -8.55
C ILE A 213 -21.37 19.92 -8.34
N ALA A 214 -20.68 20.81 -9.06
CA ALA A 214 -20.95 22.24 -9.06
C ALA A 214 -22.10 22.57 -10.02
N ASP A 215 -22.09 21.97 -11.22
CA ASP A 215 -23.10 22.17 -12.27
C ASP A 215 -23.53 20.81 -12.86
N PRO A 216 -24.75 20.32 -12.55
CA PRO A 216 -25.27 19.09 -13.11
C PRO A 216 -25.37 19.08 -14.64
N ALA A 217 -25.55 20.24 -15.29
CA ALA A 217 -25.64 20.31 -16.74
C ALA A 217 -24.30 20.08 -17.45
N GLY A 218 -23.19 20.30 -16.74
CA GLY A 218 -21.83 20.03 -17.22
C GLY A 218 -21.37 18.57 -17.09
N LEU A 219 -22.23 17.67 -16.59
CA LEU A 219 -21.90 16.25 -16.46
C LEU A 219 -21.83 15.58 -17.84
N SER A 220 -20.76 14.90 -18.13
CA SER A 220 -20.60 14.15 -19.39
C SER A 220 -19.98 12.79 -19.15
N VAL A 221 -20.29 11.83 -20.04
CA VAL A 221 -19.79 10.46 -19.97
C VAL A 221 -19.32 9.99 -21.34
N THR A 222 -18.22 9.26 -21.37
CA THR A 222 -17.73 8.53 -22.53
C THR A 222 -17.55 7.07 -22.15
N VAL A 223 -17.52 6.18 -23.17
CA VAL A 223 -17.28 4.74 -22.99
C VAL A 223 -16.23 4.24 -23.97
N ARG A 224 -15.48 3.21 -23.56
CA ARG A 224 -14.58 2.43 -24.39
C ARG A 224 -14.55 0.98 -23.89
N GLN A 225 -14.37 0.01 -24.78
CA GLN A 225 -14.34 -1.40 -24.37
C GLN A 225 -13.07 -1.74 -23.60
N VAL A 226 -11.92 -1.30 -24.12
CA VAL A 226 -10.62 -1.42 -23.44
C VAL A 226 -9.92 -0.07 -23.34
N TRP A 227 -8.94 0.03 -22.45
CA TRP A 227 -8.24 1.29 -22.16
C TRP A 227 -7.57 1.94 -23.39
N SER A 228 -7.16 1.14 -24.37
CA SER A 228 -6.49 1.61 -25.59
C SER A 228 -7.43 2.10 -26.69
N ASP A 229 -8.74 1.83 -26.57
CA ASP A 229 -9.71 2.26 -27.54
C ASP A 229 -9.97 3.77 -27.47
N SER A 230 -10.47 4.34 -28.56
CA SER A 230 -10.95 5.70 -28.58
C SER A 230 -12.21 5.84 -27.72
N ARG A 231 -12.33 6.99 -27.04
CA ARG A 231 -13.53 7.35 -26.27
C ARG A 231 -14.70 7.61 -27.22
N GLN A 232 -15.85 7.03 -26.91
CA GLN A 232 -17.05 7.11 -27.74
C GLN A 232 -18.23 7.64 -26.91
N VAL A 233 -19.19 8.26 -27.61
CA VAL A 233 -20.50 8.69 -27.06
C VAL A 233 -21.58 8.08 -27.96
N PRO A 234 -21.83 6.77 -27.86
CA PRO A 234 -22.85 6.09 -28.64
C PRO A 234 -24.26 6.51 -28.22
N GLU A 235 -25.23 6.26 -29.08
CA GLU A 235 -26.64 6.47 -28.76
C GLU A 235 -27.04 5.68 -27.50
N GLY A 236 -27.84 6.32 -26.64
CA GLY A 236 -28.29 5.74 -25.37
C GLY A 236 -27.29 5.89 -24.20
N LEU A 237 -26.06 6.40 -24.45
CA LEU A 237 -25.13 6.72 -23.37
C LEU A 237 -25.45 8.09 -22.77
N SER A 238 -25.71 8.13 -21.47
CA SER A 238 -25.89 9.39 -20.73
C SER A 238 -25.54 9.23 -19.25
N ALA A 239 -25.28 10.34 -18.59
CA ALA A 239 -25.13 10.40 -17.14
C ALA A 239 -26.07 11.45 -16.56
N ARG A 240 -26.78 11.13 -15.50
CA ARG A 240 -27.73 12.02 -14.82
C ARG A 240 -27.40 12.11 -13.33
N ALA A 241 -27.34 13.33 -12.83
CA ALA A 241 -27.20 13.56 -11.38
C ALA A 241 -28.50 13.22 -10.66
N LEU A 242 -28.41 12.51 -9.55
CA LEU A 242 -29.49 12.24 -8.62
C LEU A 242 -29.44 13.19 -7.42
N ASP A 243 -28.24 13.52 -6.99
CA ASP A 243 -27.94 14.55 -5.97
C ASP A 243 -26.52 15.13 -6.19
N ALA A 244 -25.98 15.76 -5.18
CA ALA A 244 -24.66 16.39 -5.28
C ALA A 244 -23.52 15.42 -5.63
N ARG A 245 -23.65 14.11 -5.35
CA ARG A 245 -22.60 13.10 -5.55
C ARG A 245 -23.07 11.81 -6.21
N ARG A 246 -24.35 11.49 -6.16
CA ARG A 246 -24.88 10.26 -6.77
C ARG A 246 -25.33 10.56 -8.19
N ILE A 247 -24.99 9.65 -9.10
CA ILE A 247 -25.35 9.69 -10.51
C ILE A 247 -25.90 8.34 -10.95
N GLU A 248 -26.62 8.36 -12.05
CA GLU A 248 -26.95 7.18 -12.85
C GLU A 248 -26.31 7.31 -14.24
N VAL A 249 -25.71 6.21 -14.70
CA VAL A 249 -25.17 6.09 -16.05
C VAL A 249 -26.07 5.15 -16.84
N SER A 250 -26.78 5.70 -17.84
CA SER A 250 -27.47 4.91 -18.84
C SER A 250 -26.44 4.39 -19.84
N ARG A 251 -26.41 3.07 -20.03
CA ARG A 251 -25.43 2.40 -20.88
C ARG A 251 -26.04 2.09 -22.24
N PRO A 252 -25.26 2.11 -23.35
CA PRO A 252 -25.76 1.73 -24.66
C PRO A 252 -26.26 0.28 -24.65
N ALA A 253 -27.29 0.00 -25.42
CA ALA A 253 -27.90 -1.32 -25.48
C ALA A 253 -27.01 -2.38 -26.15
N GLN A 254 -26.07 -1.95 -27.01
CA GLN A 254 -25.19 -2.81 -27.79
C GLN A 254 -23.78 -2.20 -27.91
N GLY A 255 -22.81 -3.03 -28.32
CA GLY A 255 -21.45 -2.60 -28.64
C GLY A 255 -20.48 -2.57 -27.48
N PHE A 256 -20.96 -2.71 -26.21
CA PHE A 256 -20.10 -2.71 -25.02
C PHE A 256 -20.60 -3.76 -24.02
N ASP A 257 -19.67 -4.48 -23.44
CA ASP A 257 -19.99 -5.47 -22.41
C ASP A 257 -20.01 -4.86 -20.99
N ALA A 258 -20.30 -5.69 -19.97
CA ALA A 258 -20.41 -5.23 -18.59
C ALA A 258 -19.07 -4.75 -18.01
N GLY A 259 -17.94 -5.13 -18.62
CA GLY A 259 -16.60 -4.73 -18.19
C GLY A 259 -16.05 -3.49 -18.90
N ALA A 260 -16.84 -2.82 -19.74
CA ALA A 260 -16.41 -1.61 -20.43
C ALA A 260 -16.09 -0.47 -19.46
N LEU A 261 -15.16 0.40 -19.87
CA LEU A 261 -14.68 1.53 -19.10
C LEU A 261 -15.50 2.78 -19.42
N TYR A 262 -16.21 3.28 -18.41
CA TYR A 262 -16.98 4.51 -18.45
C TYR A 262 -16.19 5.63 -17.77
N GLU A 263 -16.00 6.77 -18.46
CA GLU A 263 -15.33 7.94 -17.90
C GLU A 263 -16.34 9.08 -17.78
N VAL A 264 -16.56 9.48 -16.55
CA VAL A 264 -17.43 10.61 -16.19
C VAL A 264 -16.57 11.83 -15.93
N THR A 265 -16.89 12.95 -16.57
CA THR A 265 -16.26 14.25 -16.32
C THR A 265 -17.29 15.26 -15.89
N TYR A 266 -16.92 16.10 -14.91
CA TYR A 266 -17.79 17.11 -14.34
C TYR A 266 -16.97 18.25 -13.71
N THR A 267 -17.62 19.36 -13.42
CA THR A 267 -17.04 20.40 -12.56
C THR A 267 -17.40 20.08 -11.11
N ALA A 268 -16.39 19.83 -10.31
CA ALA A 268 -16.52 19.61 -8.88
C ALA A 268 -16.40 20.91 -8.09
N ARG A 269 -16.87 20.93 -6.84
CA ARG A 269 -16.78 22.07 -5.93
C ARG A 269 -16.39 21.65 -4.51
N ASP A 270 -15.88 22.62 -3.76
CA ASP A 270 -15.62 22.57 -2.32
C ASP A 270 -14.70 21.40 -1.93
N PRO A 271 -13.43 21.33 -2.45
CA PRO A 271 -12.52 20.26 -2.11
C PRO A 271 -12.03 20.37 -0.67
N ALA A 272 -11.89 19.24 0.00
CA ALA A 272 -11.19 19.14 1.28
C ALA A 272 -9.67 19.13 1.07
N VAL A 273 -8.90 19.64 2.03
CA VAL A 273 -7.43 19.61 2.05
C VAL A 273 -6.96 18.23 2.49
N LEU A 274 -6.99 17.27 1.56
CA LEU A 274 -6.74 15.83 1.84
C LEU A 274 -5.32 15.55 2.33
N GLY A 275 -4.33 16.34 1.89
CA GLY A 275 -2.94 16.18 2.28
C GLY A 275 -2.68 16.34 3.79
N MET A 276 -3.60 16.94 4.53
CA MET A 276 -3.53 17.01 6.00
C MET A 276 -3.52 15.63 6.67
N GLY A 277 -3.97 14.58 5.97
CA GLY A 277 -3.88 13.20 6.48
C GLY A 277 -2.46 12.73 6.72
N PHE A 278 -1.48 13.19 5.92
CA PHE A 278 -0.07 12.89 6.16
C PHE A 278 0.45 13.57 7.42
N ALA A 279 0.11 14.84 7.62
CA ALA A 279 0.49 15.57 8.83
C ALA A 279 -0.20 14.99 10.08
N ALA A 280 -1.47 14.57 9.98
CA ALA A 280 -2.18 13.94 11.09
C ALA A 280 -1.46 12.67 11.58
N VAL A 281 -1.02 11.81 10.67
CA VAL A 281 -0.25 10.61 11.02
C VAL A 281 1.11 10.98 11.61
N ARG A 282 1.86 11.89 10.96
CA ARG A 282 3.14 12.39 11.47
C ARG A 282 3.04 12.88 12.91
N ASP A 283 2.09 13.77 13.17
CA ASP A 283 2.01 14.50 14.42
C ASP A 283 1.43 13.66 15.56
N VAL A 284 0.45 12.79 15.29
CA VAL A 284 -0.08 11.86 16.30
C VAL A 284 0.98 10.82 16.69
N VAL A 285 1.72 10.26 15.73
CA VAL A 285 2.80 9.31 16.06
C VAL A 285 3.91 9.99 16.85
N SER A 286 4.32 11.21 16.47
CA SER A 286 5.30 11.99 17.19
C SER A 286 4.83 12.32 18.61
N PHE A 287 3.56 12.71 18.80
CA PHE A 287 2.95 12.92 20.10
C PHE A 287 3.02 11.65 20.98
N LEU A 288 2.54 10.52 20.47
CA LEU A 288 2.53 9.27 21.23
C LEU A 288 3.93 8.78 21.59
N ARG A 289 4.94 9.06 20.77
CA ARG A 289 6.33 8.66 21.01
C ARG A 289 7.10 9.59 21.93
N ARG A 290 6.74 10.88 22.03
CA ARG A 290 7.63 11.91 22.57
C ARG A 290 7.00 12.77 23.68
N ASP A 291 5.69 12.95 23.64
CA ASP A 291 5.01 13.76 24.65
C ASP A 291 4.93 13.00 25.97
N SER A 292 5.35 13.67 27.06
CA SER A 292 5.36 13.10 28.41
C SER A 292 4.20 13.59 29.28
N SER A 293 3.26 14.36 28.68
CA SER A 293 2.08 14.84 29.40
C SER A 293 1.12 13.70 29.77
N ALA A 294 0.28 13.93 30.76
CA ALA A 294 -0.73 12.98 31.20
C ALA A 294 -1.83 12.72 30.14
N THR A 295 -1.92 13.56 29.10
CA THR A 295 -2.85 13.37 27.99
C THR A 295 -2.39 12.31 26.99
N ASN A 296 -1.09 11.96 27.00
CA ASN A 296 -0.57 10.86 26.18
C ASN A 296 -0.84 9.51 26.88
N PRO A 297 -1.73 8.65 26.31
CA PRO A 297 -2.09 7.38 26.95
C PRO A 297 -0.97 6.32 26.93
N LEU A 298 0.16 6.59 26.29
CA LEU A 298 1.33 5.72 26.26
C LEU A 298 2.42 6.14 27.25
N VAL A 299 2.12 7.07 28.18
CA VAL A 299 3.04 7.47 29.25
C VAL A 299 2.88 6.57 30.46
N SER A 300 4.00 6.08 30.99
CA SER A 300 4.10 5.38 32.26
C SER A 300 5.29 5.94 33.05
N SER A 301 5.08 6.25 34.33
CA SER A 301 6.10 6.85 35.19
C SER A 301 6.76 8.12 34.60
N GLY A 302 5.95 8.94 33.91
CA GLY A 302 6.37 10.21 33.33
C GLY A 302 7.20 10.10 32.04
N ARG A 303 7.24 8.92 31.42
CA ARG A 303 7.92 8.69 30.14
C ARG A 303 7.06 7.90 29.18
N PRO A 304 7.13 8.15 27.84
CA PRO A 304 6.48 7.31 26.86
C PRO A 304 7.02 5.87 26.93
N GLY A 305 6.10 4.89 26.90
CA GLY A 305 6.43 3.46 26.95
C GLY A 305 6.81 2.87 25.58
N VAL A 306 6.89 3.69 24.52
CA VAL A 306 7.24 3.25 23.16
C VAL A 306 8.56 3.87 22.72
N HIS A 307 9.46 3.05 22.20
CA HIS A 307 10.82 3.45 21.82
C HIS A 307 11.04 3.39 20.32
N ARG A 308 10.29 2.54 19.62
CA ARG A 308 10.33 2.33 18.16
C ARG A 308 8.96 2.45 17.57
N ALA A 309 8.90 2.92 16.31
CA ALA A 309 7.67 2.95 15.56
C ALA A 309 7.86 2.32 14.18
N ILE A 310 6.93 1.45 13.81
CA ILE A 310 6.82 0.83 12.50
C ILE A 310 5.52 1.31 11.87
N GLY A 311 5.59 1.87 10.65
CA GLY A 311 4.42 2.16 9.84
C GLY A 311 4.12 0.97 8.94
N PHE A 312 2.93 0.42 9.06
CA PHE A 312 2.40 -0.65 8.23
C PHE A 312 1.18 -0.17 7.46
N GLY A 313 0.98 -0.63 6.23
CA GLY A 313 -0.21 -0.28 5.46
C GLY A 313 -0.43 -1.21 4.29
N VAL A 314 -1.68 -1.58 4.07
CA VAL A 314 -2.11 -2.52 3.03
C VAL A 314 -2.70 -1.75 1.85
N SER A 315 -2.26 -2.03 0.61
CA SER A 315 -2.88 -1.51 -0.62
C SER A 315 -2.82 0.03 -0.70
N GLN A 316 -3.97 0.70 -0.66
CA GLN A 316 -4.06 2.15 -0.57
C GLN A 316 -3.18 2.70 0.57
N SER A 317 -3.19 2.05 1.72
CA SER A 317 -2.41 2.47 2.89
C SER A 317 -0.92 2.15 2.74
N GLY A 318 -0.55 1.13 1.99
CA GLY A 318 0.83 0.91 1.56
C GLY A 318 1.33 2.03 0.64
N ARG A 319 0.48 2.47 -0.31
CA ARG A 319 0.77 3.64 -1.16
C ARG A 319 0.83 4.93 -0.36
N PHE A 320 0.01 5.08 0.70
CA PHE A 320 0.11 6.18 1.65
C PHE A 320 1.51 6.26 2.27
N LEU A 321 2.05 5.14 2.76
CA LEU A 321 3.40 5.12 3.35
C LEU A 321 4.50 5.49 2.33
N ARG A 322 4.35 5.09 1.07
CA ARG A 322 5.26 5.50 -0.01
C ARG A 322 5.21 7.00 -0.25
N ASP A 323 4.02 7.59 -0.30
CA ASP A 323 3.84 9.05 -0.45
C ASP A 323 4.24 9.81 0.81
N PHE A 324 3.97 9.28 2.01
CA PHE A 324 4.41 9.83 3.29
C PHE A 324 5.94 10.02 3.31
N LEU A 325 6.67 8.99 2.91
CA LEU A 325 8.13 9.06 2.79
C LEU A 325 8.58 10.06 1.71
N HIS A 326 8.01 9.95 0.51
CA HIS A 326 8.36 10.80 -0.62
C HIS A 326 8.11 12.29 -0.35
N LEU A 327 7.01 12.62 0.31
CA LEU A 327 6.65 14.00 0.66
C LEU A 327 7.42 14.55 1.87
N GLY A 328 8.22 13.73 2.56
CA GLY A 328 9.09 14.13 3.66
C GLY A 328 8.43 14.09 5.04
N PHE A 329 7.27 13.46 5.19
CA PHE A 329 6.56 13.41 6.46
C PHE A 329 7.21 12.47 7.50
N ASN A 330 8.26 11.73 7.15
CA ASN A 330 9.02 10.97 8.16
C ASN A 330 9.93 11.86 9.02
N GLU A 331 9.93 13.16 8.79
CA GLU A 331 10.48 14.20 9.64
C GLU A 331 9.33 14.93 10.37
N ASP A 332 9.35 14.94 11.71
CA ASP A 332 8.41 15.72 12.50
C ASP A 332 8.78 17.22 12.51
N THR A 333 7.90 18.06 13.03
CA THR A 333 8.12 19.52 13.07
C THR A 333 9.27 19.96 13.98
N SER A 334 9.87 19.02 14.73
CA SER A 334 11.10 19.23 15.50
C SER A 334 12.34 18.63 14.84
N GLY A 335 12.26 18.19 13.58
CA GLY A 335 13.35 17.59 12.85
C GLY A 335 13.69 16.14 13.24
N ARG A 336 12.78 15.43 13.92
CA ARG A 336 13.01 14.07 14.43
C ARG A 336 12.32 13.04 13.55
N ILE A 337 12.86 11.83 13.56
CA ILE A 337 12.28 10.69 12.83
C ILE A 337 10.93 10.28 13.42
N VAL A 338 9.94 10.05 12.54
CA VAL A 338 8.59 9.59 12.91
C VAL A 338 8.54 8.08 12.99
N PHE A 339 8.91 7.38 11.91
CA PHE A 339 8.98 5.92 11.85
C PHE A 339 10.42 5.45 11.67
N ASP A 340 10.83 4.49 12.49
CA ASP A 340 12.11 3.81 12.37
C ASP A 340 12.08 2.75 11.27
N GLY A 341 10.89 2.16 11.04
CA GLY A 341 10.64 1.18 9.99
C GLY A 341 9.36 1.46 9.22
N LEU A 342 9.33 1.14 7.91
CA LEU A 342 8.12 1.18 7.09
C LEU A 342 7.92 -0.16 6.39
N MET A 343 6.68 -0.67 6.44
CA MET A 343 6.25 -1.89 5.78
C MET A 343 5.05 -1.63 4.85
N PRO A 344 5.25 -1.02 3.66
CA PRO A 344 4.21 -0.94 2.65
C PRO A 344 3.90 -2.35 2.11
N HIS A 345 2.64 -2.79 2.21
CA HIS A 345 2.18 -4.08 1.69
C HIS A 345 1.22 -3.88 0.52
N VAL A 346 1.41 -4.64 -0.56
CA VAL A 346 0.64 -4.64 -1.81
C VAL A 346 0.39 -3.25 -2.40
N ALA A 347 1.44 -2.45 -2.39
CA ALA A 347 1.44 -1.11 -2.97
C ALA A 347 1.86 -1.09 -4.44
N GLY A 348 2.65 -2.07 -4.87
CA GLY A 348 3.36 -2.06 -6.14
C GLY A 348 4.27 -0.85 -6.26
N ALA A 349 4.49 -0.37 -7.47
CA ALA A 349 5.20 0.89 -7.71
C ALA A 349 4.28 2.11 -7.74
N ARG A 350 3.01 1.95 -7.37
CA ARG A 350 1.99 2.98 -7.47
C ARG A 350 2.09 4.01 -6.36
N ARG A 351 1.46 5.16 -6.60
CA ARG A 351 1.30 6.28 -5.68
C ARG A 351 -0.18 6.59 -5.44
N MET A 352 -0.47 7.63 -4.64
CA MET A 352 -1.84 8.01 -4.33
C MET A 352 -2.20 9.41 -4.83
N ALA A 353 -3.46 9.60 -5.25
CA ALA A 353 -4.03 10.89 -5.58
C ALA A 353 -4.63 11.57 -4.33
N THR A 354 -3.83 11.74 -3.26
CA THR A 354 -4.27 12.35 -2.00
C THR A 354 -3.84 13.81 -1.91
N ASN A 355 -2.56 14.10 -2.09
CA ASN A 355 -2.03 15.46 -1.95
C ASN A 355 -2.24 16.27 -3.24
N LEU A 356 -3.48 16.38 -3.66
CA LEU A 356 -3.90 17.06 -4.88
C LEU A 356 -5.25 17.74 -4.62
N ARG A 357 -5.48 18.89 -5.27
CA ARG A 357 -6.81 19.50 -5.32
C ARG A 357 -7.76 18.54 -6.04
N PHE A 358 -8.92 18.28 -5.48
CA PHE A 358 -9.84 17.25 -5.94
C PHE A 358 -9.20 15.85 -6.05
N GLY A 359 -8.26 15.55 -5.16
CA GLY A 359 -7.66 14.22 -5.05
C GLY A 359 -8.70 13.12 -4.81
N GLN A 360 -8.36 11.87 -5.14
CA GLN A 360 -9.29 10.74 -5.09
C GLN A 360 -8.66 9.53 -4.38
N PRO A 361 -8.26 9.66 -3.08
CA PRO A 361 -7.57 8.57 -2.37
C PRO A 361 -8.44 7.32 -2.24
N GLY A 362 -9.76 7.48 -2.11
CA GLY A 362 -10.73 6.39 -2.03
C GLY A 362 -10.92 5.60 -3.33
N ARG A 363 -10.33 6.05 -4.43
CA ARG A 363 -10.47 5.39 -5.74
C ARG A 363 -9.25 4.59 -6.13
N ASN A 364 -9.51 3.48 -6.82
CA ASN A 364 -8.52 2.76 -7.61
C ASN A 364 -8.79 3.03 -9.08
N ALA A 365 -7.79 2.88 -9.94
CA ALA A 365 -8.05 2.66 -11.34
C ALA A 365 -9.00 1.47 -11.45
N ARG A 366 -10.21 1.70 -11.93
CA ARG A 366 -11.25 0.66 -12.05
C ARG A 366 -10.91 -0.33 -13.13
N HIS A 367 -10.21 0.12 -14.14
CA HIS A 367 -9.63 -0.70 -15.17
C HIS A 367 -8.12 -0.81 -14.93
N PRO A 368 -7.59 -1.94 -14.41
CA PRO A 368 -6.19 -2.06 -14.01
C PRO A 368 -5.20 -1.72 -15.13
N GLN A 369 -5.57 -1.95 -16.38
CA GLN A 369 -4.73 -1.72 -17.54
C GLN A 369 -4.70 -0.28 -18.04
N ASP A 370 -5.53 0.63 -17.48
CA ASP A 370 -5.46 2.05 -17.88
C ASP A 370 -4.20 2.72 -17.28
N PRO A 371 -3.27 3.22 -18.12
CA PRO A 371 -2.06 3.88 -17.65
C PRO A 371 -2.29 5.33 -17.20
N ALA A 372 -3.46 5.93 -17.49
CA ALA A 372 -3.76 7.33 -17.26
C ALA A 372 -4.29 7.62 -15.84
N TRP A 373 -3.81 6.89 -14.82
CA TRP A 373 -4.16 7.18 -13.44
C TRP A 373 -3.30 8.33 -12.89
N GLN A 374 -3.95 9.36 -12.35
CA GLN A 374 -3.33 10.62 -11.93
C GLN A 374 -2.19 10.48 -10.92
N ALA A 375 -2.22 9.45 -10.09
CA ALA A 375 -1.22 9.23 -9.06
C ALA A 375 -0.04 8.36 -9.51
N ASP A 376 -0.13 7.68 -10.65
CA ASP A 376 0.90 6.74 -11.09
C ASP A 376 2.02 7.47 -11.84
N THR A 377 2.75 8.31 -11.13
CA THR A 377 3.82 9.16 -11.66
C THR A 377 5.17 8.85 -11.01
N PHE A 378 6.26 9.13 -11.72
CA PHE A 378 7.61 9.10 -11.15
C PHE A 378 7.71 9.97 -9.87
N PRO A 379 8.47 9.53 -8.84
CA PRO A 379 9.34 8.35 -8.76
C PRO A 379 8.60 7.06 -8.37
N PHE A 380 9.08 5.94 -8.90
CA PHE A 380 8.51 4.61 -8.66
C PHE A 380 9.28 3.79 -7.61
N THR A 381 10.57 4.07 -7.44
CA THR A 381 11.49 3.32 -6.59
C THR A 381 12.05 4.20 -5.45
N TYR A 382 12.75 3.56 -4.54
CA TYR A 382 13.40 4.21 -3.38
C TYR A 382 14.70 4.92 -3.74
N ALA A 383 15.38 4.47 -4.79
CA ALA A 383 16.57 5.12 -5.30
C ALA A 383 16.26 6.49 -5.94
N VAL A 384 17.22 7.40 -5.90
CA VAL A 384 17.14 8.70 -6.59
C VAL A 384 17.65 8.52 -8.01
N LEU A 385 16.80 8.73 -8.99
CA LEU A 385 17.05 8.51 -10.40
C LEU A 385 16.70 9.75 -11.22
N GLU A 386 17.23 9.82 -12.44
CA GLU A 386 16.75 10.73 -13.47
C GLU A 386 15.68 10.03 -14.32
N ASP A 387 14.58 10.73 -14.57
CA ASP A 387 13.50 10.23 -15.40
C ASP A 387 13.60 10.85 -16.80
N PRO A 388 13.94 10.07 -17.82
CA PRO A 388 14.10 10.57 -19.18
C PRO A 388 12.76 11.03 -19.80
N VAL A 389 11.63 10.59 -19.27
CA VAL A 389 10.29 10.94 -19.77
C VAL A 389 9.84 12.31 -19.27
N SER A 390 10.02 12.60 -17.99
CA SER A 390 9.60 13.89 -17.39
C SER A 390 10.76 14.88 -17.19
N GLY A 391 12.01 14.46 -17.37
CA GLY A 391 13.21 15.26 -17.09
C GLY A 391 13.45 15.50 -15.60
N ARG A 392 12.73 14.83 -14.71
CA ARG A 392 12.86 15.03 -13.25
C ARG A 392 13.91 14.12 -12.65
N ARG A 393 14.61 14.62 -11.64
CA ARG A 393 15.48 13.83 -10.77
C ARG A 393 14.79 13.70 -9.41
N ASP A 394 14.41 12.47 -9.03
CA ASP A 394 13.63 12.22 -7.80
C ASP A 394 13.79 10.76 -7.34
N GLY A 395 13.30 10.45 -6.12
CA GLY A 395 13.25 9.12 -5.51
C GLY A 395 12.49 9.16 -4.20
N LEU A 396 11.86 8.04 -3.81
CA LEU A 396 11.04 8.03 -2.59
C LEU A 396 11.83 8.39 -1.33
N MET A 397 13.13 8.11 -1.29
CA MET A 397 14.00 8.43 -0.15
C MET A 397 14.74 9.78 -0.28
N LEU A 398 14.48 10.57 -1.32
CA LEU A 398 15.24 11.82 -1.52
C LEU A 398 15.13 12.76 -0.31
N ARG A 399 13.91 13.04 0.16
CA ARG A 399 13.66 13.99 1.24
C ARG A 399 14.17 13.51 2.58
N CYS A 400 13.93 12.25 2.93
CA CYS A 400 14.40 11.69 4.20
C CYS A 400 15.91 11.60 4.29
N ARG A 401 16.61 11.45 3.15
CA ARG A 401 18.09 11.53 3.12
C ARG A 401 18.60 12.93 3.42
N LEU A 402 17.92 13.95 2.90
CA LEU A 402 18.27 15.35 3.17
C LEU A 402 18.05 15.73 4.63
N SER A 403 17.02 15.19 5.28
CA SER A 403 16.70 15.44 6.69
C SER A 403 17.31 14.43 7.66
N SER A 404 18.02 13.40 7.18
CA SER A 404 18.54 12.29 7.99
C SER A 404 17.47 11.52 8.78
N THR A 405 16.26 11.43 8.22
CA THR A 405 15.10 10.73 8.82
C THR A 405 14.65 9.51 8.03
N CYS A 406 15.55 8.89 7.26
CA CYS A 406 15.22 7.69 6.49
C CYS A 406 14.98 6.49 7.41
N PRO A 407 13.85 5.79 7.25
CA PRO A 407 13.57 4.55 7.97
C PRO A 407 14.23 3.36 7.30
N ARG A 408 14.27 2.22 7.99
CA ARG A 408 14.42 0.90 7.35
C ARG A 408 13.14 0.58 6.59
N ILE A 409 13.23 0.03 5.40
CA ILE A 409 12.06 -0.22 4.55
C ILE A 409 11.99 -1.70 4.18
N MET A 410 10.81 -2.29 4.36
CA MET A 410 10.51 -3.63 3.92
C MET A 410 9.20 -3.58 3.10
N GLN A 411 9.33 -3.37 1.79
CA GLN A 411 8.17 -3.41 0.91
C GLN A 411 7.83 -4.86 0.58
N THR A 412 6.57 -5.23 0.79
CA THR A 412 6.04 -6.55 0.47
C THR A 412 4.90 -6.41 -0.52
N ASP A 413 4.94 -7.19 -1.58
CA ASP A 413 3.88 -7.20 -2.59
C ASP A 413 3.40 -8.64 -2.82
N SER A 414 2.14 -8.82 -3.17
CA SER A 414 1.66 -10.06 -3.73
C SER A 414 2.11 -10.20 -5.19
N GLU A 415 1.96 -11.37 -5.80
CA GLU A 415 2.23 -11.52 -7.22
C GLU A 415 1.30 -10.63 -8.07
N HIS A 416 0.07 -10.35 -7.59
CA HIS A 416 -0.88 -9.48 -8.29
C HIS A 416 -0.29 -8.11 -8.64
N GLU A 417 0.51 -7.51 -7.76
CA GLU A 417 1.10 -6.18 -7.96
C GLU A 417 2.07 -6.14 -9.14
N TRP A 418 2.68 -7.26 -9.47
CA TRP A 418 3.60 -7.36 -10.61
C TRP A 418 2.86 -7.37 -11.95
N TRP A 419 1.60 -7.80 -11.95
CA TRP A 419 0.73 -7.79 -13.13
C TRP A 419 -0.13 -6.52 -13.23
N ALA A 420 -0.67 -6.05 -12.10
CA ALA A 420 -1.70 -5.02 -12.05
C ALA A 420 -1.27 -3.67 -11.44
N SER A 421 -0.10 -3.60 -10.76
CA SER A 421 0.35 -2.41 -10.04
C SER A 421 1.80 -2.01 -10.34
N ARG A 422 2.33 -2.47 -11.48
CA ARG A 422 3.63 -2.06 -12.05
C ARG A 422 4.81 -2.28 -11.09
N ALA A 423 4.76 -3.32 -10.25
CA ALA A 423 5.77 -3.55 -9.21
C ALA A 423 7.19 -3.72 -9.77
N SER A 424 7.36 -4.10 -11.05
CA SER A 424 8.67 -4.16 -11.71
C SER A 424 9.45 -2.85 -11.63
N LEU A 425 8.76 -1.69 -11.63
CA LEU A 425 9.39 -0.37 -11.52
C LEU A 425 10.03 -0.10 -10.15
N LEU A 426 9.87 -0.99 -9.18
CA LEU A 426 10.65 -0.95 -7.91
C LEU A 426 12.11 -1.32 -8.12
N VAL A 427 12.39 -2.24 -9.05
CA VAL A 427 13.68 -2.88 -9.30
C VAL A 427 14.17 -2.69 -10.73
N THR A 428 13.58 -1.73 -11.44
CA THR A 428 14.08 -1.22 -12.72
C THR A 428 14.16 0.30 -12.70
N ASP A 429 15.11 0.84 -13.47
CA ASP A 429 15.15 2.27 -13.78
C ASP A 429 14.03 2.65 -14.77
N PRO A 430 13.78 3.94 -15.02
CA PRO A 430 12.76 4.38 -15.98
C PRO A 430 13.00 3.91 -17.42
N ALA A 431 14.20 3.47 -17.78
CA ALA A 431 14.53 2.88 -19.10
C ALA A 431 14.35 1.35 -19.14
N GLY A 432 14.04 0.72 -18.00
CA GLY A 432 13.81 -0.72 -17.88
C GLY A 432 15.06 -1.56 -17.60
N HIS A 433 16.19 -0.94 -17.27
CA HIS A 433 17.38 -1.67 -16.83
C HIS A 433 17.24 -2.12 -15.37
N HIS A 434 17.99 -3.15 -15.02
CA HIS A 434 18.05 -3.64 -13.63
C HIS A 434 18.51 -2.54 -12.67
N LEU A 435 17.88 -2.47 -11.51
CA LEU A 435 18.20 -1.53 -10.44
C LEU A 435 18.31 -2.28 -9.11
N ASP A 436 19.45 -2.13 -8.46
CA ASP A 436 19.63 -2.57 -7.08
C ASP A 436 18.92 -1.62 -6.10
N LEU A 437 18.27 -2.21 -5.10
CA LEU A 437 17.64 -1.43 -4.04
C LEU A 437 18.69 -0.85 -3.08
N PRO A 438 18.44 0.33 -2.49
CA PRO A 438 19.29 0.88 -1.45
C PRO A 438 19.50 -0.09 -0.27
N PRO A 439 20.62 -0.05 0.45
CA PRO A 439 20.94 -1.01 1.52
C PRO A 439 19.91 -1.03 2.67
N ASP A 440 19.23 0.08 2.91
CA ASP A 440 18.16 0.21 3.90
C ASP A 440 16.79 -0.30 3.43
N VAL A 441 16.74 -0.90 2.24
CA VAL A 441 15.49 -1.37 1.61
C VAL A 441 15.57 -2.86 1.34
N ARG A 442 14.50 -3.58 1.71
CA ARG A 442 14.23 -4.97 1.31
C ARG A 442 12.89 -5.02 0.59
N ALA A 443 12.80 -5.86 -0.42
CA ALA A 443 11.56 -6.09 -1.17
C ALA A 443 11.26 -7.59 -1.29
N TYR A 444 10.00 -7.95 -1.08
CA TYR A 444 9.54 -9.33 -1.15
C TYR A 444 8.25 -9.43 -1.96
N MET A 445 8.23 -10.30 -2.96
CA MET A 445 7.02 -10.72 -3.64
C MET A 445 6.54 -12.03 -3.00
N ILE A 446 5.33 -12.05 -2.46
CA ILE A 446 4.69 -13.30 -2.02
C ILE A 446 4.09 -13.95 -3.26
N ALA A 447 4.82 -14.93 -3.80
CA ALA A 447 4.48 -15.57 -5.06
C ALA A 447 3.16 -16.33 -4.99
N GLY A 448 2.41 -16.36 -6.07
CA GLY A 448 1.14 -17.06 -6.21
C GLY A 448 -0.04 -16.41 -5.47
N THR A 449 0.15 -15.29 -4.77
CA THR A 449 -0.94 -14.66 -4.01
C THR A 449 -1.71 -13.61 -4.80
N PRO A 450 -3.06 -13.50 -4.58
CA PRO A 450 -3.85 -12.38 -5.04
C PRO A 450 -3.48 -11.11 -4.27
N HIS A 451 -4.03 -9.96 -4.64
CA HIS A 451 -3.85 -8.70 -3.92
C HIS A 451 -4.14 -8.83 -2.42
N PHE A 452 -5.22 -9.50 -2.10
CA PHE A 452 -5.60 -9.80 -0.73
C PHE A 452 -6.54 -11.02 -0.71
N ALA A 453 -6.35 -11.91 0.26
CA ALA A 453 -7.28 -12.97 0.60
C ALA A 453 -7.52 -12.95 2.11
N ASN A 454 -8.75 -13.24 2.53
CA ASN A 454 -9.08 -13.33 3.94
C ASN A 454 -8.50 -14.61 4.57
N PRO A 455 -8.15 -14.60 5.86
CA PRO A 455 -7.84 -15.83 6.57
C PRO A 455 -8.99 -16.83 6.45
N GLY A 456 -8.67 -18.08 6.10
CA GLY A 456 -9.69 -19.14 5.95
C GLY A 456 -10.58 -18.99 4.71
N GLU A 457 -10.27 -18.10 3.79
CA GLU A 457 -11.01 -17.98 2.52
C GLU A 457 -10.95 -19.30 1.74
N THR A 458 -12.06 -19.67 1.13
CA THR A 458 -12.20 -20.90 0.35
C THR A 458 -12.31 -20.60 -1.13
N LEU A 459 -12.18 -21.65 -1.94
CA LEU A 459 -12.48 -21.57 -3.36
C LEU A 459 -13.85 -20.96 -3.61
N GLY A 460 -13.94 -20.13 -4.62
CA GLY A 460 -15.18 -19.54 -5.04
C GLY A 460 -15.07 -19.01 -6.46
N ARG A 461 -16.21 -18.68 -7.07
CA ARG A 461 -16.26 -18.05 -8.39
C ARG A 461 -16.82 -16.65 -8.27
N ILE A 462 -16.31 -15.76 -9.11
CA ILE A 462 -16.82 -14.40 -9.31
C ILE A 462 -17.31 -14.37 -10.76
N GLU A 463 -18.53 -13.89 -10.98
CA GLU A 463 -19.14 -13.89 -12.31
C GLU A 463 -18.26 -13.18 -13.37
N ALA A 464 -17.65 -12.07 -12.99
CA ALA A 464 -16.81 -11.27 -13.88
C ALA A 464 -15.36 -11.77 -13.98
N ALA A 465 -14.97 -12.87 -13.30
CA ALA A 465 -13.66 -13.49 -13.40
C ALA A 465 -13.75 -14.84 -14.13
N ALA A 466 -12.79 -15.10 -15.03
CA ALA A 466 -12.81 -16.30 -15.86
C ALA A 466 -12.56 -17.58 -15.06
N LEU A 467 -11.75 -17.52 -14.01
CA LEU A 467 -11.29 -18.68 -13.24
C LEU A 467 -11.72 -18.60 -11.76
N PRO A 468 -11.73 -19.74 -11.05
CA PRO A 468 -11.94 -19.73 -9.61
C PRO A 468 -10.93 -18.82 -8.91
N LYS A 469 -11.39 -18.07 -7.90
CA LYS A 469 -10.54 -17.16 -7.15
C LYS A 469 -9.48 -17.90 -6.35
N ASN A 470 -8.33 -17.29 -6.22
CA ASN A 470 -7.21 -17.80 -5.45
C ASN A 470 -7.38 -17.45 -3.94
N PRO A 471 -7.51 -18.43 -3.03
CA PRO A 471 -7.71 -18.17 -1.61
C PRO A 471 -6.40 -18.03 -0.82
N MET A 472 -5.24 -17.99 -1.47
CA MET A 472 -3.95 -17.94 -0.76
C MET A 472 -3.80 -16.66 0.06
N HIS A 473 -3.66 -16.82 1.38
CA HIS A 473 -3.48 -15.76 2.34
C HIS A 473 -1.98 -15.50 2.63
N ALA A 474 -1.58 -14.23 2.64
CA ALA A 474 -0.18 -13.82 2.84
C ALA A 474 0.25 -13.78 4.32
N GLY A 475 -0.64 -14.04 5.28
CA GLY A 475 -0.37 -13.89 6.72
C GLY A 475 0.88 -14.60 7.23
N PRO A 476 1.09 -15.91 6.95
CA PRO A 476 2.25 -16.62 7.47
C PRO A 476 3.61 -16.00 7.11
N PRO A 477 3.95 -15.72 5.84
CA PRO A 477 5.21 -15.03 5.53
C PRO A 477 5.26 -13.59 6.06
N MET A 478 4.12 -12.89 6.12
CA MET A 478 4.08 -11.53 6.65
C MET A 478 4.39 -11.47 8.15
N ARG A 479 3.97 -12.47 8.94
CA ARG A 479 4.36 -12.60 10.37
C ARG A 479 5.87 -12.78 10.52
N ALA A 480 6.49 -13.62 9.71
CA ALA A 480 7.95 -13.81 9.73
C ALA A 480 8.68 -12.51 9.35
N LEU A 481 8.22 -11.81 8.31
CA LEU A 481 8.82 -10.55 7.87
C LEU A 481 8.65 -9.43 8.90
N LEU A 482 7.52 -9.34 9.62
CA LEU A 482 7.37 -8.39 10.72
C LEU A 482 8.35 -8.69 11.86
N ALA A 483 8.50 -9.96 12.24
CA ALA A 483 9.47 -10.36 13.25
C ALA A 483 10.92 -10.03 12.83
N THR A 484 11.26 -10.19 11.55
CA THR A 484 12.59 -9.80 11.05
C THR A 484 12.78 -8.29 10.98
N MET A 485 11.73 -7.50 10.69
CA MET A 485 11.77 -6.04 10.78
C MET A 485 12.03 -5.57 12.22
N GLU A 486 11.35 -6.16 13.19
CA GLU A 486 11.56 -5.84 14.61
C GLU A 486 13.00 -6.15 15.06
N ALA A 487 13.56 -7.31 14.66
CA ALA A 487 14.94 -7.67 14.96
C ALA A 487 15.94 -6.72 14.25
N TRP A 488 15.65 -6.31 13.02
CA TRP A 488 16.49 -5.36 12.29
C TRP A 488 16.54 -4.00 13.00
N LEU A 489 15.41 -3.53 13.53
CA LEU A 489 15.33 -2.25 14.25
C LEU A 489 15.87 -2.31 15.68
N ALA A 490 15.69 -3.45 16.36
CA ALA A 490 16.07 -3.59 17.76
C ALA A 490 17.54 -3.99 17.96
N GLU A 491 18.03 -4.88 17.10
CA GLU A 491 19.29 -5.60 17.29
C GLU A 491 20.25 -5.42 16.10
N GLY A 492 19.80 -4.76 15.02
CA GLY A 492 20.58 -4.62 13.80
C GLY A 492 20.69 -5.91 12.98
N VAL A 493 19.94 -6.98 13.33
CA VAL A 493 19.95 -8.25 12.60
C VAL A 493 19.29 -8.07 11.25
N GLU A 494 20.08 -8.12 10.18
CA GLU A 494 19.57 -7.90 8.83
C GLU A 494 18.51 -8.94 8.44
N PRO A 495 17.42 -8.52 7.76
CA PRO A 495 16.45 -9.44 7.18
C PRO A 495 17.07 -10.33 6.10
N PRO A 496 16.40 -11.41 5.69
CA PRO A 496 16.75 -12.12 4.47
C PRO A 496 16.92 -11.18 3.30
N THR A 497 17.79 -11.51 2.34
CA THR A 497 17.95 -10.74 1.11
C THR A 497 16.62 -10.61 0.37
N SER A 498 16.43 -9.54 -0.40
CA SER A 498 15.23 -9.31 -1.21
C SER A 498 14.87 -10.53 -2.07
N ARG A 499 13.59 -10.88 -2.10
CA ARG A 499 13.04 -12.02 -2.87
C ARG A 499 11.98 -11.52 -3.84
N VAL A 500 12.41 -10.98 -4.96
CA VAL A 500 11.57 -10.46 -6.04
C VAL A 500 12.08 -10.92 -7.40
N PRO A 501 11.25 -10.92 -8.45
CA PRO A 501 11.73 -11.11 -9.82
C PRO A 501 12.71 -10.00 -10.22
N MET A 502 13.79 -10.37 -10.89
CA MET A 502 14.85 -9.43 -11.29
C MET A 502 15.26 -9.62 -12.74
N ARG A 503 15.53 -8.51 -13.43
CA ARG A 503 16.08 -8.52 -14.81
C ARG A 503 17.45 -9.20 -14.88
N ALA A 504 18.30 -8.92 -13.91
CA ALA A 504 19.65 -9.51 -13.82
C ALA A 504 19.64 -11.05 -13.72
N HIS A 505 18.57 -11.63 -13.16
CA HIS A 505 18.44 -13.09 -13.00
C HIS A 505 17.55 -13.73 -14.07
N GLY A 506 17.05 -12.98 -15.06
CA GLY A 506 16.13 -13.47 -16.08
C GLY A 506 14.75 -13.89 -15.54
N THR A 507 14.42 -13.55 -14.31
CA THR A 507 13.13 -13.91 -13.67
C THR A 507 12.08 -12.80 -13.79
N LEU A 508 12.46 -11.63 -14.32
CA LEU A 508 11.60 -10.51 -14.67
C LEU A 508 11.68 -10.28 -16.17
N VAL A 509 10.57 -10.51 -16.89
CA VAL A 509 10.55 -10.61 -18.36
C VAL A 509 9.41 -9.79 -18.98
N PRO A 510 9.47 -9.49 -20.29
CA PRO A 510 8.31 -8.95 -21.01
C PRO A 510 7.11 -9.91 -20.92
N ALA A 511 5.89 -9.36 -20.82
CA ALA A 511 4.68 -10.16 -20.63
C ALA A 511 4.47 -11.22 -21.73
N GLY A 512 4.81 -10.92 -22.99
CA GLY A 512 4.62 -11.86 -24.11
C GLY A 512 5.42 -13.16 -24.02
N VAL A 513 6.46 -13.23 -23.16
CA VAL A 513 7.32 -14.41 -22.99
C VAL A 513 7.30 -14.97 -21.56
N ALA A 514 6.38 -14.49 -20.71
CA ALA A 514 6.38 -14.86 -19.30
C ALA A 514 5.92 -16.30 -19.05
N MET A 515 5.06 -16.85 -19.89
CA MET A 515 4.55 -18.23 -19.78
C MET A 515 5.17 -19.12 -20.86
N PRO A 516 5.99 -20.10 -20.49
CA PRO A 516 6.76 -20.90 -21.45
C PRO A 516 5.91 -21.97 -22.19
N ALA A 517 4.73 -22.32 -21.66
CA ALA A 517 3.87 -23.34 -22.24
C ALA A 517 2.39 -22.99 -22.09
N THR A 518 1.56 -23.42 -23.03
CA THR A 518 0.10 -23.33 -22.90
C THR A 518 -0.39 -24.37 -21.91
N ILE A 519 -1.16 -23.95 -20.93
CA ILE A 519 -1.77 -24.80 -19.91
C ILE A 519 -3.29 -24.82 -20.14
N PRO A 520 -3.90 -25.99 -20.40
CA PRO A 520 -5.35 -26.11 -20.51
C PRO A 520 -6.06 -25.57 -19.27
N GLY A 521 -7.09 -24.74 -19.48
CA GLY A 521 -7.84 -24.13 -18.40
C GLY A 521 -7.14 -22.96 -17.69
N LEU A 522 -5.94 -22.54 -18.14
CA LEU A 522 -5.25 -21.35 -17.68
C LEU A 522 -4.92 -20.43 -18.88
N PRO A 523 -5.90 -19.66 -19.38
CA PRO A 523 -5.69 -18.79 -20.52
C PRO A 523 -4.73 -17.65 -20.15
N TYR A 524 -3.61 -17.57 -20.84
CA TYR A 524 -2.63 -16.50 -20.68
C TYR A 524 -2.58 -15.65 -21.95
N ALA A 525 -2.89 -14.36 -21.80
CA ALA A 525 -2.92 -13.41 -22.92
C ALA A 525 -1.82 -12.32 -22.83
N GLY A 526 -0.87 -12.44 -21.90
CA GLY A 526 0.17 -11.43 -21.69
C GLY A 526 -0.35 -10.09 -21.15
N ILE A 527 -1.55 -10.06 -20.58
CA ILE A 527 -2.19 -8.85 -20.09
C ILE A 527 -1.49 -8.40 -18.80
N HIS A 528 -1.09 -7.15 -18.75
CA HIS A 528 -0.49 -6.48 -17.59
C HIS A 528 -0.86 -5.01 -17.61
N THR A 529 -0.55 -4.30 -16.52
CA THR A 529 -0.81 -2.85 -16.42
C THR A 529 0.37 -2.06 -16.96
N PRO A 530 0.23 -1.34 -18.09
CA PRO A 530 1.28 -0.47 -18.61
C PRO A 530 1.48 0.76 -17.68
N ALA A 531 2.62 1.44 -17.82
CA ALA A 531 2.93 2.67 -17.14
C ALA A 531 3.16 3.80 -18.12
N ALA A 532 2.52 4.96 -17.89
CA ALA A 532 2.69 6.14 -18.71
C ALA A 532 2.83 7.40 -17.86
N HIS A 533 3.60 8.36 -18.35
CA HIS A 533 3.52 9.75 -17.93
C HIS A 533 2.43 10.44 -18.72
N SER A 534 1.47 11.03 -18.05
CA SER A 534 0.30 11.66 -18.67
C SER A 534 0.08 13.07 -18.18
N ASP A 535 -0.32 13.95 -19.10
CA ASP A 535 -0.79 15.29 -18.83
C ASP A 535 -2.27 15.22 -18.43
N HIS A 536 -2.57 15.52 -17.18
CA HIS A 536 -3.91 15.54 -16.62
C HIS A 536 -4.54 16.95 -16.59
N SER A 537 -3.86 17.96 -17.11
CA SER A 537 -4.41 19.33 -17.23
C SER A 537 -5.48 19.44 -18.33
N VAL A 538 -5.52 18.47 -19.25
CA VAL A 538 -6.49 18.38 -20.33
C VAL A 538 -7.60 17.39 -19.99
N ARG A 539 -8.80 17.62 -20.57
CA ARG A 539 -10.02 16.88 -20.21
C ARG A 539 -9.88 15.35 -20.41
N ALA A 540 -9.28 14.93 -21.51
CA ALA A 540 -8.83 13.55 -21.71
C ALA A 540 -7.33 13.52 -21.47
N PRO A 541 -6.81 12.78 -20.47
CA PRO A 541 -5.38 12.76 -20.22
C PRO A 541 -4.60 12.41 -21.48
N ARG A 542 -3.56 13.20 -21.78
CA ARG A 542 -2.69 13.02 -22.91
C ARG A 542 -1.42 12.30 -22.47
N GLU A 543 -1.13 11.16 -23.08
CA GLU A 543 0.13 10.46 -22.84
C GLU A 543 1.30 11.27 -23.38
N LEU A 544 2.32 11.46 -22.55
CA LEU A 544 3.56 12.17 -22.87
C LEU A 544 4.75 11.21 -23.06
N GLY A 545 4.67 10.00 -22.52
CA GLY A 545 5.68 8.95 -22.67
C GLY A 545 5.35 7.72 -21.84
N ARG A 546 6.08 6.63 -22.08
CA ARG A 546 5.86 5.33 -21.43
C ARG A 546 7.09 4.83 -20.72
N TYR A 547 6.86 4.03 -19.69
CA TYR A 547 7.90 3.30 -18.96
C TYR A 547 7.79 1.81 -19.27
N PRO A 548 8.90 1.10 -19.51
CA PRO A 548 8.90 -0.34 -19.65
C PRO A 548 8.40 -1.02 -18.37
N VAL A 549 7.40 -1.89 -18.50
CA VAL A 549 6.88 -2.70 -17.39
C VAL A 549 7.12 -4.17 -17.72
N PHE A 550 7.56 -4.92 -16.73
CA PHE A 550 7.86 -6.34 -16.82
C PHE A 550 7.00 -7.13 -15.83
N VAL A 551 6.93 -8.44 -16.04
CA VAL A 551 6.16 -9.36 -15.21
C VAL A 551 7.03 -10.54 -14.77
N PRO A 552 6.64 -11.29 -13.73
CA PRO A 552 7.36 -12.48 -13.30
C PRO A 552 7.40 -13.54 -14.42
N LEU A 553 8.55 -14.19 -14.60
CA LEU A 553 8.64 -15.43 -15.37
C LEU A 553 7.89 -16.53 -14.63
N LEU A 554 7.09 -17.30 -15.36
CA LEU A 554 6.34 -18.44 -14.83
C LEU A 554 7.06 -19.75 -15.18
N ASP A 555 6.94 -20.75 -14.30
CA ASP A 555 7.44 -22.10 -14.53
C ASP A 555 6.48 -22.93 -15.43
N ARG A 556 6.82 -24.19 -15.64
CA ARG A 556 5.98 -25.11 -16.43
C ARG A 556 4.60 -25.37 -15.83
N ASP A 557 4.43 -25.09 -14.56
CA ASP A 557 3.16 -25.23 -13.83
C ASP A 557 2.35 -23.93 -13.86
N GLY A 558 2.87 -22.86 -14.52
CA GLY A 558 2.22 -21.55 -14.61
C GLY A 558 2.34 -20.71 -13.37
N MET A 559 3.34 -20.94 -12.52
CA MET A 559 3.57 -20.24 -11.27
C MET A 559 4.88 -19.44 -11.30
N ALA A 560 4.95 -18.32 -10.60
CA ALA A 560 6.13 -17.47 -10.56
C ALA A 560 7.37 -18.23 -10.03
N VAL A 561 8.49 -18.14 -10.78
CA VAL A 561 9.76 -18.80 -10.41
C VAL A 561 10.49 -18.08 -9.29
N ALA A 562 10.26 -16.80 -9.09
CA ALA A 562 10.90 -15.94 -8.09
C ALA A 562 9.92 -15.49 -7.01
N GLY A 563 10.44 -14.87 -5.95
CA GLY A 563 9.68 -14.38 -4.80
C GLY A 563 9.80 -15.30 -3.58
N VAL A 564 9.05 -14.98 -2.54
CA VAL A 564 8.81 -15.85 -1.39
C VAL A 564 7.73 -16.84 -1.80
N ARG A 565 8.12 -18.09 -2.06
CA ARG A 565 7.20 -19.14 -2.50
C ARG A 565 6.55 -19.79 -1.29
N ALA A 566 5.25 -19.60 -1.13
CA ALA A 566 4.47 -20.28 -0.10
C ALA A 566 4.50 -21.81 -0.32
N LEU A 567 4.16 -22.58 0.73
CA LEU A 567 4.21 -24.06 0.67
C LEU A 567 3.35 -24.62 -0.46
N GLN A 568 2.24 -23.96 -0.79
CA GLN A 568 1.37 -24.35 -1.90
C GLN A 568 2.02 -24.20 -3.29
N LEU A 569 3.10 -23.41 -3.41
CA LEU A 569 3.87 -23.30 -4.65
C LEU A 569 5.09 -24.19 -4.66
N VAL A 570 5.65 -24.51 -3.49
CA VAL A 570 6.82 -25.40 -3.36
C VAL A 570 6.38 -26.85 -3.51
N VAL A 571 5.24 -27.22 -2.94
CA VAL A 571 4.64 -28.56 -2.97
C VAL A 571 3.21 -28.46 -3.52
N PRO A 572 3.05 -28.22 -4.86
CA PRO A 572 1.79 -27.78 -5.42
C PRO A 572 0.83 -28.93 -5.72
N ARG A 573 -0.47 -28.64 -5.54
CA ARG A 573 -1.59 -29.47 -6.02
C ARG A 573 -2.43 -28.76 -7.10
N ALA A 574 -2.09 -27.52 -7.38
CA ALA A 574 -2.71 -26.67 -8.38
C ALA A 574 -1.71 -25.62 -8.88
N SER A 575 -1.98 -24.98 -9.97
CA SER A 575 -1.38 -23.70 -10.31
C SER A 575 -2.07 -22.59 -9.53
N TYR A 576 -1.30 -21.70 -8.93
CA TYR A 576 -1.75 -20.51 -8.22
C TYR A 576 -1.15 -19.29 -8.88
N THR A 577 -1.99 -18.36 -9.33
CA THR A 577 -1.54 -17.14 -9.99
C THR A 577 -1.96 -15.92 -9.18
N GLY A 578 -1.18 -14.84 -9.26
CA GLY A 578 -1.57 -13.53 -8.74
C GLY A 578 -2.53 -12.77 -9.67
N TRP A 579 -2.90 -13.32 -10.81
CA TRP A 579 -3.74 -12.71 -11.82
C TRP A 579 -4.91 -13.62 -12.20
N ASN A 580 -6.01 -13.02 -12.67
CA ASN A 580 -7.19 -13.73 -13.16
C ASN A 580 -7.76 -12.92 -14.34
N PRO A 581 -7.93 -13.52 -15.52
CA PRO A 581 -8.58 -12.84 -16.63
C PRO A 581 -10.04 -12.51 -16.31
N ARG A 582 -10.57 -11.46 -16.93
CA ARG A 582 -11.99 -11.19 -16.89
C ARG A 582 -12.75 -12.20 -17.75
N ALA A 583 -13.96 -12.56 -17.29
CA ALA A 583 -14.82 -13.48 -18.03
C ALA A 583 -15.35 -12.83 -19.31
N GLU A 584 -15.80 -13.68 -20.26
CA GLU A 584 -16.51 -13.25 -21.45
C GLU A 584 -17.76 -12.43 -21.08
N GLY A 585 -18.00 -11.33 -21.79
CA GLY A 585 -19.05 -10.37 -21.49
C GLY A 585 -18.72 -9.40 -20.34
N PHE A 586 -17.50 -9.45 -19.83
CA PHE A 586 -16.99 -8.54 -18.79
C PHE A 586 -15.63 -7.90 -19.15
N GLY A 587 -15.27 -7.83 -20.43
CA GLY A 587 -13.99 -7.27 -20.89
C GLY A 587 -12.83 -8.27 -20.81
N PRO A 588 -12.87 -9.38 -21.58
CA PRO A 588 -11.90 -10.48 -21.46
C PRO A 588 -10.46 -10.08 -21.84
N ALA A 589 -10.27 -8.92 -22.48
CA ALA A 589 -8.94 -8.35 -22.76
C ALA A 589 -8.30 -7.64 -21.55
N ALA A 590 -8.87 -7.79 -20.33
CA ALA A 590 -8.38 -7.18 -19.10
C ALA A 590 -8.25 -8.21 -17.98
N LEU A 591 -7.47 -7.87 -16.95
CA LEU A 591 -7.43 -8.64 -15.70
C LEU A 591 -8.59 -8.24 -14.78
N TYR A 592 -9.15 -9.23 -14.08
CA TYR A 592 -10.08 -8.95 -13.01
C TYR A 592 -9.31 -8.35 -11.82
N PRO A 593 -9.76 -7.22 -11.25
CA PRO A 593 -9.00 -6.52 -10.24
C PRO A 593 -8.91 -7.30 -8.93
N LEU A 594 -7.73 -7.23 -8.30
CA LEU A 594 -7.43 -7.72 -6.94
C LEU A 594 -7.45 -9.24 -6.77
N GLN A 595 -7.79 -10.03 -7.79
CA GLN A 595 -7.92 -11.48 -7.68
C GLN A 595 -6.83 -12.22 -8.46
N GLY A 596 -6.44 -13.36 -7.89
CA GLY A 596 -5.69 -14.40 -8.57
C GLY A 596 -6.59 -15.55 -8.99
N ALA A 597 -6.01 -16.55 -9.62
CA ALA A 597 -6.69 -17.75 -10.06
C ALA A 597 -6.07 -19.02 -9.46
N VAL A 598 -6.85 -20.08 -9.40
CA VAL A 598 -6.37 -21.42 -9.07
C VAL A 598 -6.88 -22.42 -10.09
N VAL A 599 -5.97 -23.28 -10.59
CA VAL A 599 -6.28 -24.33 -11.57
C VAL A 599 -5.69 -25.65 -11.07
N PRO A 600 -6.53 -26.57 -10.53
CA PRO A 600 -6.08 -27.86 -10.01
C PRO A 600 -5.31 -28.69 -11.04
N PHE A 601 -4.38 -29.51 -10.58
CA PHE A 601 -3.74 -30.51 -11.40
C PHE A 601 -4.67 -31.71 -11.64
N ALA A 602 -4.48 -32.41 -12.75
CA ALA A 602 -5.14 -33.67 -12.99
C ALA A 602 -4.82 -34.68 -11.85
N ALA A 603 -5.79 -35.49 -11.48
CA ALA A 603 -5.56 -36.49 -10.42
C ALA A 603 -4.58 -37.58 -10.86
N THR A 604 -4.73 -38.09 -12.09
CA THR A 604 -3.92 -39.18 -12.65
C THR A 604 -3.27 -38.80 -13.98
N ARG A 605 -2.30 -39.59 -14.39
CA ARG A 605 -1.63 -39.45 -15.68
C ARG A 605 -2.59 -39.58 -16.86
N GLU A 606 -3.56 -40.50 -16.78
CA GLU A 606 -4.55 -40.75 -17.84
C GLU A 606 -5.41 -39.52 -18.07
N VAL A 607 -5.91 -38.90 -17.00
CA VAL A 607 -6.70 -37.65 -17.06
C VAL A 607 -5.86 -36.52 -17.64
N ARG A 608 -4.61 -36.40 -17.21
CA ARG A 608 -3.66 -35.41 -17.71
C ARG A 608 -3.44 -35.55 -19.22
N VAL A 609 -3.14 -36.77 -19.69
CA VAL A 609 -2.89 -37.04 -21.10
C VAL A 609 -4.14 -36.76 -21.93
N ALA A 610 -5.31 -37.19 -21.46
CA ALA A 610 -6.58 -36.95 -22.14
C ALA A 610 -6.94 -35.47 -22.29
N SER A 611 -6.55 -34.63 -21.35
CA SER A 611 -6.76 -33.17 -21.40
C SER A 611 -5.65 -32.42 -22.13
N GLY A 612 -4.54 -33.07 -22.51
CA GLY A 612 -3.37 -32.40 -23.08
C GLY A 612 -2.63 -31.48 -22.08
N ASP A 613 -2.81 -31.69 -20.77
CA ASP A 613 -2.16 -30.85 -19.74
C ASP A 613 -0.67 -31.20 -19.65
N PRO A 614 0.25 -30.23 -19.87
CA PRO A 614 1.69 -30.50 -19.77
C PRO A 614 2.16 -30.65 -18.32
N ARG A 615 1.36 -30.23 -17.32
CA ARG A 615 1.72 -30.28 -15.90
C ARG A 615 1.60 -31.72 -15.39
N PRO A 616 2.59 -32.28 -14.68
CA PRO A 616 2.44 -33.59 -14.06
C PRO A 616 1.21 -33.68 -13.15
N SER A 617 0.50 -34.81 -13.23
CA SER A 617 -0.66 -35.08 -12.37
C SER A 617 -0.25 -35.27 -10.90
N LEU A 618 -1.23 -35.26 -9.98
CA LEU A 618 -0.97 -35.49 -8.57
C LEU A 618 -0.29 -36.84 -8.31
N ALA A 619 -0.75 -37.91 -8.98
CA ALA A 619 -0.17 -39.24 -8.86
C ALA A 619 1.25 -39.33 -9.46
N GLU A 620 1.63 -38.48 -10.41
CA GLU A 620 3.00 -38.38 -10.94
C GLU A 620 3.92 -37.58 -10.02
N ARG A 621 3.37 -36.70 -9.16
CA ARG A 621 4.14 -35.86 -8.22
C ARG A 621 4.34 -36.50 -6.88
N TYR A 622 3.34 -37.19 -6.37
CA TYR A 622 3.30 -37.73 -5.01
C TYR A 622 2.84 -39.18 -5.07
N ALA A 623 3.65 -40.06 -4.50
CA ALA A 623 3.33 -41.48 -4.46
C ALA A 623 2.03 -41.75 -3.67
N ASP A 624 1.80 -40.96 -2.60
CA ASP A 624 0.65 -41.02 -1.73
C ASP A 624 0.52 -39.71 -0.90
N ASP A 625 -0.51 -39.64 -0.06
CA ASP A 625 -0.72 -38.50 0.84
C ASP A 625 0.41 -38.39 1.88
N ALA A 626 1.04 -39.47 2.31
CA ALA A 626 2.16 -39.43 3.26
C ALA A 626 3.39 -38.76 2.63
N ALA A 627 3.70 -39.07 1.38
CA ALA A 627 4.78 -38.45 0.62
C ALA A 627 4.51 -36.93 0.42
N TYR A 628 3.26 -36.55 0.11
CA TYR A 628 2.87 -35.15 0.04
C TYR A 628 3.07 -34.41 1.37
N ILE A 629 2.59 -34.98 2.49
CA ILE A 629 2.72 -34.38 3.82
C ILE A 629 4.18 -34.25 4.23
N ALA A 630 5.00 -35.25 3.93
CA ALA A 630 6.45 -35.21 4.20
C ALA A 630 7.13 -34.08 3.41
N ALA A 631 6.79 -33.92 2.13
CA ALA A 631 7.31 -32.84 1.29
C ALA A 631 6.90 -31.44 1.84
N VAL A 632 5.64 -31.27 2.30
CA VAL A 632 5.19 -30.02 2.93
C VAL A 632 5.98 -29.71 4.20
N ARG A 633 6.25 -30.71 5.06
CA ARG A 633 7.05 -30.53 6.28
C ARG A 633 8.48 -30.09 5.96
N SER A 634 9.13 -30.77 5.03
CA SER A 634 10.49 -30.42 4.60
C SER A 634 10.56 -28.99 4.01
N ALA A 635 9.58 -28.60 3.18
CA ALA A 635 9.49 -27.24 2.64
C ALA A 635 9.25 -26.20 3.75
N ALA A 636 8.44 -26.53 4.76
CA ALA A 636 8.18 -25.64 5.88
C ALA A 636 9.44 -25.42 6.75
N GLU A 637 10.20 -26.49 7.04
CA GLU A 637 11.48 -26.42 7.76
C GLU A 637 12.50 -25.56 7.01
N ALA A 638 12.59 -25.70 5.68
CA ALA A 638 13.45 -24.87 4.85
C ALA A 638 13.06 -23.39 4.92
N ALA A 639 11.76 -23.07 4.84
CA ALA A 639 11.26 -21.70 4.94
C ALA A 639 11.51 -21.08 6.33
N VAL A 640 11.45 -21.88 7.41
CA VAL A 640 11.82 -21.44 8.77
C VAL A 640 13.32 -21.16 8.85
N ALA A 641 14.17 -22.02 8.32
CA ALA A 641 15.62 -21.81 8.28
C ALA A 641 16.01 -20.54 7.52
N GLU A 642 15.27 -20.19 6.47
CA GLU A 642 15.41 -18.93 5.71
C GLU A 642 14.80 -17.71 6.40
N ARG A 643 14.14 -17.85 7.55
CA ARG A 643 13.40 -16.82 8.28
C ARG A 643 12.24 -16.19 7.48
N LEU A 644 11.66 -16.94 6.55
CA LEU A 644 10.50 -16.57 5.72
C LEU A 644 9.19 -17.18 6.22
N LEU A 645 9.28 -18.03 7.24
CA LEU A 645 8.15 -18.63 7.94
C LEU A 645 8.49 -18.76 9.44
N LEU A 646 7.51 -18.58 10.31
CA LEU A 646 7.70 -18.84 11.75
C LEU A 646 7.49 -20.31 12.07
N PRO A 647 8.18 -20.90 13.09
CA PRO A 647 7.98 -22.29 13.50
C PRO A 647 6.52 -22.65 13.77
N ARG A 648 5.79 -21.78 14.48
CA ARG A 648 4.35 -21.96 14.75
C ARG A 648 3.49 -22.05 13.49
N ASP A 649 3.84 -21.27 12.46
CA ASP A 649 3.11 -21.28 11.19
C ASP A 649 3.47 -22.50 10.36
N ALA A 650 4.71 -22.97 10.43
CA ALA A 650 5.16 -24.22 9.82
C ALA A 650 4.37 -25.41 10.36
N GLU A 651 4.24 -25.52 11.69
CA GLU A 651 3.45 -26.56 12.36
C GLU A 651 1.97 -26.49 11.94
N ALA A 652 1.38 -25.29 11.96
CA ALA A 652 -0.03 -25.10 11.59
C ALA A 652 -0.29 -25.48 10.13
N LEU A 653 0.60 -25.10 9.20
CA LEU A 653 0.48 -25.43 7.78
C LEU A 653 0.69 -26.93 7.52
N ALA A 654 1.64 -27.57 8.20
CA ALA A 654 1.83 -29.03 8.14
C ALA A 654 0.62 -29.80 8.67
N ALA A 655 0.00 -29.33 9.76
CA ALA A 655 -1.24 -29.91 10.28
C ALA A 655 -2.41 -29.73 9.30
N ARG A 656 -2.51 -28.58 8.63
CA ARG A 656 -3.52 -28.35 7.57
C ARG A 656 -3.28 -29.27 6.36
N ALA A 657 -2.04 -29.53 5.98
CA ALA A 657 -1.71 -30.49 4.92
C ALA A 657 -2.16 -31.90 5.28
N ALA A 658 -1.85 -32.35 6.51
CA ALA A 658 -2.29 -33.65 7.02
C ALA A 658 -3.82 -33.81 7.08
N ALA A 659 -4.54 -32.72 7.31
CA ALA A 659 -6.00 -32.68 7.29
C ALA A 659 -6.60 -32.50 5.87
N GLY A 660 -5.77 -32.46 4.81
CA GLY A 660 -6.20 -32.22 3.43
C GLY A 660 -6.76 -30.81 3.19
N ARG A 661 -6.39 -29.83 4.01
CA ARG A 661 -6.95 -28.45 4.00
C ARG A 661 -5.91 -27.36 3.71
N LEU A 662 -4.66 -27.73 3.31
CA LEU A 662 -3.62 -26.73 3.08
C LEU A 662 -3.98 -25.81 1.92
N ASP A 663 -4.44 -26.37 0.84
CA ASP A 663 -4.72 -25.71 -0.42
C ASP A 663 -6.19 -25.28 -0.60
N GLN A 664 -7.06 -25.65 0.34
CA GLN A 664 -8.48 -25.36 0.33
C GLN A 664 -9.19 -25.76 -0.98
N LEU A 665 -8.67 -26.78 -1.69
CA LEU A 665 -9.21 -27.32 -2.95
C LEU A 665 -10.41 -28.27 -2.75
N ARG A 666 -10.84 -28.50 -1.51
CA ARG A 666 -11.97 -29.38 -1.14
C ARG A 666 -13.09 -28.60 -0.47
#